data_535890ad02186467d360da5f61f320d3
#
_entry.id   535890ad02186467d360da5f61f320d3
#
_cell.length_a   1.000
_cell.length_b   1.000
_cell.length_c   1.000
_cell.angle_alpha   90.00
_cell.angle_beta   90.00
_cell.angle_gamma   90.00
#
_symmetry.space_group_name_H-M   'P 1'
#
loop_
_entity.id
_entity.type
_entity.pdbx_description
1 polymer ?
#
loop_
_entity_poly.entity_id
_entity_poly.type
_entity_poly.pdbx_seq_one_letter_code
_entity_poly.pdbx_strand_id
1 'polypeptide(L)'
;MAIYTLIYNFGVKMTKTKRNMKRILSLLLTLCMVAGVSAQSLPQDAETRKGQLPNGLTYYVRKNVRTPGQANFYIAQKVGSVQEEEEQRGLAHFLEHMCFNGTKHYPGDALLRYLEGIGVKFGQQLNAYTSIDETVYNINNVPTARTSTVDSVLLILHDWSCDLTLDEKEIDKERGVIHEEWRQRNSAQMRILDRQLPTLMSNSRPGNRMPIGLMSVVDNFPYQVLRDYYHKWYRPDLQAIIVVGDIDVDRTEAKIKEMFSPIALPENPAKRIYYGVDDNEQPIVVTDHDPEQSMTIVSLMQKHQPLWPEDQKNTAEYLRHKAVKSMVTGMFASRMQDILQKPETPYLMASFDEGMFLLSKVAKCTESYIVPKEGQIYPAITSAVKEMCTILDHGFLQSELDRRRASFLSSIDLQYQNRNKRENSAFIQDCLDNFLENEPLVSIEDEVNAYKQILPTVTLDEVNALYAKMFTRDLKNLVVLVMNPEKEGYTQPTADSLLIAVKAGMDAKTTAFVDETASGALVKDLPAPGTIVKSKAGRYGSKELTLSNGVRVIMLPTTHNDNEILMQAYSPGGTNRYGAEDYITLEAAEELCSVSKLGGYKQTDIRKMLAGKQAQANGSIGSQNEYISGGSSRQDLETMMQLVYLQFQPLQPDMDAAQNMMTQYYTMLQGKESNPLSWYSDSVSSTLYGKNPRNIVMKKELLPAINYQRALEIWADRFADASDFTFFFVGTFNEDTLSKYCCQYLATLPTVKRNDKPVYTDLVIRKGNIQNIYKAKMEQPQAMASLVMHTPAKKKNIKDEIVMSILGQAMQMNYTKTIREDLGASYGVGASGKHYDGNDGKWNYMFSVQGNVKPEMYDTCLTVMREELRKVAAQGIPAEYMQRVKEYMRKTYQERQNKNFAWLSYLQSYYRYGIDVQKDYLPTLEKVSQKDIMRAAKALVNSKNEVTVVILPEEK
;
A
#
# COMPACT_ATOMS: atom_id res chain seq x y z
N MET A 1 82.03 6.48 -28.46
CA MET A 1 81.11 5.79 -27.51
C MET A 1 80.33 6.76 -26.57
N ALA A 2 80.96 7.91 -26.15
CA ALA A 2 80.27 8.83 -25.21
C ALA A 2 79.05 9.61 -25.81
N ILE A 3 79.04 9.86 -27.10
CA ILE A 3 77.99 10.61 -27.80
C ILE A 3 76.72 9.76 -27.97
N TYR A 4 76.89 8.47 -28.22
CA TYR A 4 75.73 7.53 -28.36
C TYR A 4 74.95 7.30 -27.03
N THR A 5 75.66 7.30 -25.93
CA THR A 5 75.11 7.15 -24.61
C THR A 5 74.30 8.40 -24.18
N LEU A 6 74.73 9.59 -24.61
CA LEU A 6 74.04 10.85 -24.31
C LEU A 6 72.72 10.97 -25.08
N ILE A 7 72.72 10.57 -26.39
CA ILE A 7 71.57 10.62 -27.26
C ILE A 7 70.49 9.58 -26.80
N TYR A 8 70.91 8.38 -26.38
CA TYR A 8 70.03 7.35 -25.88
C TYR A 8 69.34 7.77 -24.53
N ASN A 9 70.10 8.38 -23.63
CA ASN A 9 69.58 8.87 -22.36
C ASN A 9 68.64 10.12 -22.50
N PHE A 10 68.89 10.97 -23.54
CA PHE A 10 68.02 12.09 -23.84
C PHE A 10 66.71 11.62 -24.48
N GLY A 11 66.79 10.63 -25.40
CA GLY A 11 65.61 10.03 -26.02
C GLY A 11 64.73 9.28 -25.04
N VAL A 12 65.27 8.55 -24.07
CA VAL A 12 64.53 7.83 -23.02
C VAL A 12 63.91 8.78 -21.98
N LYS A 13 64.61 9.92 -21.67
CA LYS A 13 64.00 10.96 -20.81
C LYS A 13 62.83 11.66 -21.48
N MET A 14 62.95 11.99 -22.79
CA MET A 14 61.86 12.63 -23.56
C MET A 14 60.67 11.70 -23.75
N THR A 15 60.87 10.41 -23.95
CA THR A 15 59.75 9.43 -24.04
C THR A 15 59.06 9.17 -22.72
N LYS A 16 59.79 9.12 -21.58
CA LYS A 16 59.20 9.02 -20.25
C LYS A 16 58.39 10.28 -19.87
N THR A 17 58.88 11.46 -20.19
CA THR A 17 58.22 12.74 -19.96
C THR A 17 56.91 12.85 -20.80
N LYS A 18 56.98 12.49 -22.08
CA LYS A 18 55.78 12.44 -22.97
C LYS A 18 54.76 11.40 -22.54
N ARG A 19 55.19 10.25 -22.00
CA ARG A 19 54.30 9.19 -21.52
C ARG A 19 53.64 9.60 -20.18
N ASN A 20 54.37 10.27 -19.30
CA ASN A 20 53.84 10.82 -18.09
C ASN A 20 52.93 12.02 -18.35
N MET A 21 53.24 12.89 -19.28
CA MET A 21 52.38 13.99 -19.71
C MET A 21 51.10 13.50 -20.37
N LYS A 22 51.15 12.43 -21.20
CA LYS A 22 49.91 11.79 -21.73
C LYS A 22 49.08 11.14 -20.62
N ARG A 23 49.67 10.52 -19.62
CA ARG A 23 48.98 10.00 -18.46
C ARG A 23 48.38 11.09 -17.59
N ILE A 24 49.09 12.18 -17.37
CA ILE A 24 48.57 13.34 -16.62
C ILE A 24 47.48 14.05 -17.43
N LEU A 25 47.61 14.19 -18.74
CA LEU A 25 46.58 14.74 -19.60
C LEU A 25 45.35 13.82 -19.72
N SER A 26 45.54 12.51 -19.74
CA SER A 26 44.46 11.52 -19.68
C SER A 26 43.76 11.55 -18.31
N LEU A 27 44.49 11.63 -17.20
CA LEU A 27 43.91 11.82 -15.85
C LEU A 27 43.18 13.16 -15.70
N LEU A 28 43.76 14.25 -16.22
CA LEU A 28 43.13 15.58 -16.26
C LEU A 28 41.88 15.58 -17.16
N LEU A 29 41.88 14.92 -18.32
CA LEU A 29 40.70 14.76 -19.16
C LEU A 29 39.63 13.89 -18.46
N THR A 30 40.01 12.82 -17.76
CA THR A 30 39.11 11.99 -16.99
C THR A 30 38.56 12.77 -15.78
N LEU A 31 39.41 13.55 -15.10
CA LEU A 31 38.97 14.45 -14.00
C LEU A 31 38.07 15.58 -14.53
N CYS A 32 38.35 16.15 -15.70
CA CYS A 32 37.50 17.16 -16.33
C CYS A 32 36.19 16.58 -16.86
N MET A 33 36.16 15.31 -17.31
CA MET A 33 34.88 14.64 -17.65
C MET A 33 34.07 14.29 -16.40
N VAL A 34 34.70 13.90 -15.30
CA VAL A 34 34.02 13.68 -14.01
C VAL A 34 33.55 15.00 -13.39
N ALA A 35 34.39 16.07 -13.48
CA ALA A 35 33.97 17.39 -12.97
C ALA A 35 32.91 18.09 -13.85
N GLY A 36 32.84 17.75 -15.14
CA GLY A 36 31.85 18.28 -16.07
C GLY A 36 30.43 17.65 -15.91
N VAL A 37 30.34 16.47 -15.29
CA VAL A 37 29.03 15.84 -14.95
C VAL A 37 28.52 16.36 -13.60
N SER A 38 29.41 16.82 -12.72
CA SER A 38 29.07 17.14 -11.34
C SER A 38 28.44 18.51 -11.06
N ALA A 39 28.19 19.33 -12.05
CA ALA A 39 27.54 20.63 -11.86
C ALA A 39 26.32 20.85 -12.77
N GLN A 40 25.84 19.81 -13.44
CA GLN A 40 24.72 19.96 -14.36
C GLN A 40 23.41 19.88 -13.59
N SER A 41 22.72 21.03 -13.48
CA SER A 41 21.34 21.09 -13.01
C SER A 41 20.46 20.19 -13.89
N LEU A 42 19.59 19.42 -13.27
CA LEU A 42 18.63 18.59 -13.99
C LEU A 42 17.62 19.49 -14.72
N PRO A 43 17.23 19.16 -15.96
CA PRO A 43 16.22 19.92 -16.66
C PRO A 43 14.85 19.74 -15.96
N GLN A 44 14.10 20.83 -15.81
CA GLN A 44 12.72 20.73 -15.36
C GLN A 44 11.86 20.05 -16.43
N ASP A 45 10.93 19.21 -16.01
CA ASP A 45 9.95 18.58 -16.89
C ASP A 45 9.16 19.67 -17.67
N ALA A 46 9.37 19.73 -18.98
CA ALA A 46 8.79 20.75 -19.84
C ALA A 46 7.27 20.58 -20.04
N GLU A 47 6.73 19.39 -19.82
CA GLU A 47 5.30 19.11 -19.92
C GLU A 47 4.52 19.53 -18.66
N THR A 48 5.21 19.75 -17.53
CA THR A 48 4.64 20.26 -16.30
C THR A 48 4.86 21.76 -16.22
N ARG A 49 3.81 22.54 -16.45
CA ARG A 49 3.86 24.00 -16.33
C ARG A 49 3.84 24.39 -14.86
N LYS A 50 5.02 24.79 -14.35
CA LYS A 50 5.20 25.32 -13.00
C LYS A 50 5.33 26.83 -13.05
N GLY A 51 4.70 27.53 -12.11
CA GLY A 51 4.85 28.98 -11.96
C GLY A 51 4.57 29.42 -10.53
N GLN A 52 4.85 30.71 -10.28
CA GLN A 52 4.55 31.36 -9.01
C GLN A 52 3.81 32.68 -9.29
N LEU A 53 2.74 32.92 -8.53
CA LEU A 53 1.98 34.18 -8.62
C LEU A 53 2.68 35.29 -7.86
N PRO A 54 2.34 36.58 -8.12
CA PRO A 54 2.94 37.71 -7.42
C PRO A 54 2.76 37.70 -5.90
N ASN A 55 1.71 37.03 -5.41
CA ASN A 55 1.45 36.80 -3.98
C ASN A 55 2.16 35.61 -3.38
N GLY A 56 3.05 34.95 -4.15
CA GLY A 56 3.84 33.80 -3.69
C GLY A 56 3.23 32.43 -3.91
N LEU A 57 1.95 32.31 -4.30
CA LEU A 57 1.31 31.02 -4.55
C LEU A 57 1.98 30.31 -5.72
N THR A 58 2.36 29.04 -5.48
CA THR A 58 2.92 28.16 -6.51
C THR A 58 1.81 27.41 -7.24
N TYR A 59 1.97 27.15 -8.53
CA TYR A 59 1.04 26.31 -9.26
C TYR A 59 1.77 25.33 -10.19
N TYR A 60 1.12 24.18 -10.40
CA TYR A 60 1.53 23.13 -11.34
C TYR A 60 0.33 22.74 -12.19
N VAL A 61 0.51 22.73 -13.51
CA VAL A 61 -0.55 22.33 -14.46
C VAL A 61 0.06 21.38 -15.49
N ARG A 62 -0.50 20.16 -15.60
CA ARG A 62 -0.02 19.16 -16.55
C ARG A 62 -1.17 18.49 -17.29
N LYS A 63 -1.04 18.37 -18.61
CA LYS A 63 -1.95 17.55 -19.40
C LYS A 63 -1.58 16.07 -19.29
N ASN A 64 -2.54 15.22 -18.96
CA ASN A 64 -2.42 13.77 -19.02
C ASN A 64 -3.76 13.15 -19.44
N VAL A 65 -3.74 12.41 -20.54
CA VAL A 65 -4.95 11.79 -21.12
C VAL A 65 -5.07 10.29 -20.78
N ARG A 66 -4.37 9.84 -19.77
CA ARG A 66 -4.44 8.43 -19.33
C ARG A 66 -5.88 8.02 -18.99
N THR A 67 -6.60 8.90 -18.30
CA THR A 67 -8.04 8.79 -18.04
C THR A 67 -8.75 9.91 -18.79
N PRO A 68 -9.24 9.67 -20.02
CA PRO A 68 -9.85 10.71 -20.84
C PRO A 68 -11.04 11.36 -20.15
N GLY A 69 -11.16 12.68 -20.28
CA GLY A 69 -12.25 13.46 -19.71
C GLY A 69 -12.21 13.59 -18.18
N GLN A 70 -11.07 13.36 -17.52
CA GLN A 70 -10.92 13.49 -16.07
C GLN A 70 -9.60 14.18 -15.68
N ALA A 71 -9.63 14.89 -14.54
CA ALA A 71 -8.44 15.49 -13.93
C ALA A 71 -8.48 15.42 -12.40
N ASN A 72 -7.30 15.53 -11.80
CA ASN A 72 -7.08 15.60 -10.36
C ASN A 72 -6.70 17.03 -9.97
N PHE A 73 -7.24 17.50 -8.85
CA PHE A 73 -7.07 18.86 -8.33
C PHE A 73 -6.61 18.78 -6.88
N TYR A 74 -5.52 19.45 -6.57
CA TYR A 74 -4.92 19.45 -5.24
C TYR A 74 -4.61 20.88 -4.79
N ILE A 75 -4.74 21.14 -3.50
CA ILE A 75 -4.10 22.25 -2.83
C ILE A 75 -3.22 21.71 -1.71
N ALA A 76 -1.95 22.07 -1.74
CA ALA A 76 -0.98 21.70 -0.72
C ALA A 76 -0.59 22.91 0.11
N GLN A 77 -0.50 22.74 1.42
CA GLN A 77 -0.12 23.76 2.38
C GLN A 77 1.21 23.36 3.05
N LYS A 78 2.19 24.26 3.09
CA LYS A 78 3.40 24.08 3.93
C LYS A 78 3.10 24.43 5.40
N VAL A 79 1.99 23.92 5.91
CA VAL A 79 1.46 24.22 7.25
C VAL A 79 0.87 22.95 7.85
N GLY A 80 1.21 22.66 9.09
CA GLY A 80 0.70 21.52 9.83
C GLY A 80 0.68 21.79 11.34
N SER A 81 0.66 20.75 12.14
CA SER A 81 0.49 20.88 13.59
C SER A 81 1.67 21.54 14.32
N VAL A 82 2.88 21.54 13.74
CA VAL A 82 4.05 22.17 14.38
C VAL A 82 3.91 23.70 14.47
N GLN A 83 3.06 24.30 13.65
CA GLN A 83 2.76 25.73 13.68
C GLN A 83 1.77 26.14 14.78
N GLU A 84 1.11 25.18 15.43
CA GLU A 84 0.13 25.45 16.49
C GLU A 84 0.77 26.03 17.76
N GLU A 85 0.11 27.01 18.38
CA GLU A 85 0.42 27.40 19.74
C GLU A 85 -0.15 26.40 20.75
N GLU A 86 0.12 26.57 22.07
CA GLU A 86 -0.34 25.57 23.05
C GLU A 86 -1.86 25.43 23.11
N GLU A 87 -2.58 26.54 23.00
CA GLU A 87 -4.05 26.58 22.97
C GLU A 87 -4.64 26.14 21.61
N GLN A 88 -3.78 25.84 20.62
CA GLN A 88 -4.17 25.43 19.28
C GLN A 88 -3.89 23.95 18.99
N ARG A 89 -3.38 23.19 19.95
CA ARG A 89 -2.97 21.79 19.71
C ARG A 89 -4.12 20.91 19.24
N GLY A 90 -4.06 20.53 17.95
CA GLY A 90 -5.08 19.77 17.22
C GLY A 90 -5.88 20.62 16.23
N LEU A 91 -5.67 21.94 16.18
CA LEU A 91 -6.48 22.81 15.31
C LEU A 91 -6.02 22.80 13.86
N ALA A 92 -4.81 22.38 13.53
CA ALA A 92 -4.41 22.13 12.15
C ALA A 92 -5.26 21.03 11.53
N HIS A 93 -5.43 19.92 12.23
CA HIS A 93 -6.28 18.80 11.82
C HIS A 93 -7.78 19.15 11.88
N PHE A 94 -8.20 19.88 12.92
CA PHE A 94 -9.58 20.35 12.99
C PHE A 94 -9.94 21.24 11.80
N LEU A 95 -9.03 22.11 11.39
CA LEU A 95 -9.23 22.98 10.21
C LEU A 95 -9.33 22.18 8.92
N GLU A 96 -8.58 21.08 8.81
CA GLU A 96 -8.72 20.14 7.70
C GLU A 96 -10.18 19.70 7.54
N HIS A 97 -10.80 19.24 8.63
CA HIS A 97 -12.21 18.82 8.64
C HIS A 97 -13.16 19.97 8.27
N MET A 98 -12.90 21.17 8.77
CA MET A 98 -13.74 22.33 8.49
C MET A 98 -13.74 22.75 7.03
N CYS A 99 -12.74 22.37 6.24
CA CYS A 99 -12.74 22.57 4.79
C CYS A 99 -13.89 21.85 4.07
N PHE A 100 -14.45 20.83 4.67
CA PHE A 100 -15.61 20.09 4.16
C PHE A 100 -16.95 20.56 4.73
N ASN A 101 -16.93 21.41 5.77
CA ASN A 101 -18.09 21.83 6.56
C ASN A 101 -18.55 23.28 6.29
N GLY A 102 -18.25 23.79 5.11
CA GLY A 102 -18.77 25.06 4.62
C GLY A 102 -17.73 26.09 4.25
N THR A 103 -17.92 26.61 3.05
CA THR A 103 -17.15 27.70 2.48
C THR A 103 -18.08 28.83 2.03
N LYS A 104 -17.54 29.95 1.64
CA LYS A 104 -18.30 31.12 1.17
C LYS A 104 -19.23 30.80 0.00
N HIS A 105 -18.79 29.99 -0.96
CA HIS A 105 -19.59 29.63 -2.13
C HIS A 105 -20.33 28.31 -1.98
N TYR A 106 -19.93 27.48 -1.03
CA TYR A 106 -20.53 26.17 -0.75
C TYR A 106 -20.86 26.05 0.76
N PRO A 107 -21.97 26.63 1.24
CA PRO A 107 -22.31 26.60 2.67
C PRO A 107 -22.73 25.20 3.13
N GLY A 108 -22.33 24.81 4.35
CA GLY A 108 -22.64 23.53 4.99
C GLY A 108 -22.13 22.37 4.15
N ASP A 109 -22.99 21.40 3.84
CA ASP A 109 -22.67 20.20 3.04
C ASP A 109 -22.77 20.42 1.50
N ALA A 110 -22.96 21.66 1.02
CA ALA A 110 -23.16 21.93 -0.39
C ALA A 110 -21.97 21.51 -1.27
N LEU A 111 -20.74 21.61 -0.75
CA LEU A 111 -19.52 21.15 -1.40
C LEU A 111 -19.58 19.64 -1.66
N LEU A 112 -19.87 18.85 -0.64
CA LEU A 112 -19.96 17.39 -0.73
C LEU A 112 -21.07 16.99 -1.71
N ARG A 113 -22.25 17.60 -1.62
CA ARG A 113 -23.37 17.34 -2.55
C ARG A 113 -23.00 17.65 -4.00
N TYR A 114 -22.31 18.75 -4.24
CA TYR A 114 -21.87 19.12 -5.58
C TYR A 114 -20.88 18.08 -6.15
N LEU A 115 -19.84 17.75 -5.41
CA LEU A 115 -18.81 16.81 -5.84
C LEU A 115 -19.36 15.39 -6.05
N GLU A 116 -20.18 14.90 -5.14
CA GLU A 116 -20.86 13.61 -5.32
C GLU A 116 -21.83 13.61 -6.49
N GLY A 117 -22.46 14.76 -6.77
CA GLY A 117 -23.34 14.94 -7.93
C GLY A 117 -22.62 14.79 -9.29
N ILE A 118 -21.32 15.01 -9.35
CA ILE A 118 -20.46 14.78 -10.52
C ILE A 118 -19.67 13.47 -10.44
N GLY A 119 -20.01 12.59 -9.50
CA GLY A 119 -19.39 11.26 -9.33
C GLY A 119 -18.03 11.29 -8.63
N VAL A 120 -17.74 12.30 -7.82
CA VAL A 120 -16.57 12.36 -6.92
C VAL A 120 -17.04 11.97 -5.52
N LYS A 121 -16.63 10.80 -5.04
CA LYS A 121 -17.10 10.23 -3.78
C LYS A 121 -16.19 10.62 -2.61
N PHE A 122 -16.79 11.10 -1.51
CA PHE A 122 -16.08 11.40 -0.26
C PHE A 122 -15.39 10.15 0.30
N GLY A 123 -14.19 10.34 0.84
CA GLY A 123 -13.34 9.27 1.40
C GLY A 123 -12.63 8.39 0.35
N GLN A 124 -12.94 8.54 -0.95
CA GLN A 124 -12.28 7.80 -2.03
C GLN A 124 -11.59 8.72 -3.05
N GLN A 125 -12.33 9.65 -3.66
CA GLN A 125 -11.80 10.62 -4.60
C GLN A 125 -11.62 12.01 -3.97
N LEU A 126 -12.39 12.32 -2.96
CA LEU A 126 -12.28 13.54 -2.15
C LEU A 126 -11.72 13.16 -0.80
N ASN A 127 -10.57 13.69 -0.42
CA ASN A 127 -9.91 13.41 0.84
C ASN A 127 -8.95 14.55 1.22
N ALA A 128 -8.37 14.47 2.42
CA ALA A 128 -7.30 15.33 2.89
C ALA A 128 -6.43 14.60 3.91
N TYR A 129 -5.30 15.17 4.25
CA TYR A 129 -4.50 14.76 5.40
C TYR A 129 -3.75 15.94 6.00
N THR A 130 -3.55 15.89 7.31
CA THR A 130 -2.71 16.82 8.08
C THR A 130 -1.54 16.05 8.68
N SER A 131 -0.33 16.58 8.45
CA SER A 131 0.91 16.12 9.06
C SER A 131 1.48 17.18 10.00
N ILE A 132 2.67 16.96 10.51
CA ILE A 132 3.38 17.93 11.34
C ILE A 132 3.65 19.25 10.61
N ASP A 133 4.07 19.18 9.35
CA ASP A 133 4.59 20.31 8.58
C ASP A 133 3.76 20.66 7.34
N GLU A 134 2.72 19.91 7.06
CA GLU A 134 1.93 20.06 5.85
C GLU A 134 0.48 19.62 6.01
N THR A 135 -0.38 20.17 5.18
CA THR A 135 -1.77 19.73 4.99
C THR A 135 -2.07 19.71 3.49
N VAL A 136 -2.67 18.64 2.99
CA VAL A 136 -2.98 18.48 1.58
C VAL A 136 -4.42 18.05 1.39
N TYR A 137 -5.13 18.72 0.47
CA TYR A 137 -6.49 18.40 0.08
C TYR A 137 -6.51 17.93 -1.37
N ASN A 138 -7.33 16.93 -1.68
CA ASN A 138 -7.40 16.36 -3.02
C ASN A 138 -8.83 16.12 -3.50
N ILE A 139 -9.05 16.41 -4.78
CA ILE A 139 -10.27 16.09 -5.53
C ILE A 139 -9.85 15.32 -6.78
N ASN A 140 -9.98 14.00 -6.75
CA ASN A 140 -9.51 13.12 -7.81
C ASN A 140 -10.62 12.79 -8.83
N ASN A 141 -10.21 12.53 -10.06
CA ASN A 141 -11.07 12.02 -11.13
C ASN A 141 -12.28 12.93 -11.41
N VAL A 142 -12.08 14.25 -11.37
CA VAL A 142 -13.11 15.26 -11.71
C VAL A 142 -13.43 15.19 -13.20
N PRO A 143 -14.72 15.10 -13.62
CA PRO A 143 -15.08 15.15 -15.03
C PRO A 143 -14.72 16.52 -15.66
N THR A 144 -13.99 16.52 -16.79
CA THR A 144 -13.50 17.74 -17.46
C THR A 144 -14.25 18.10 -18.73
N ALA A 145 -15.26 17.30 -19.11
CA ALA A 145 -16.05 17.54 -20.32
C ALA A 145 -16.77 18.91 -20.34
N ARG A 146 -17.06 19.47 -19.16
CA ARG A 146 -17.64 20.80 -18.99
C ARG A 146 -16.62 21.71 -18.33
N THR A 147 -16.27 22.80 -18.99
CA THR A 147 -15.34 23.80 -18.43
C THR A 147 -15.85 24.40 -17.12
N SER A 148 -17.17 24.56 -16.95
CA SER A 148 -17.79 25.00 -15.70
C SER A 148 -17.51 24.05 -14.51
N THR A 149 -17.37 22.76 -14.75
CA THR A 149 -16.99 21.80 -13.68
C THR A 149 -15.57 22.07 -13.21
N VAL A 150 -14.63 22.26 -14.14
CA VAL A 150 -13.24 22.61 -13.81
C VAL A 150 -13.19 23.93 -13.03
N ASP A 151 -13.92 24.94 -13.47
CA ASP A 151 -14.00 26.25 -12.79
C ASP A 151 -14.59 26.14 -11.39
N SER A 152 -15.64 25.35 -11.21
CA SER A 152 -16.23 25.09 -9.89
C SER A 152 -15.29 24.39 -8.94
N VAL A 153 -14.49 23.44 -9.43
CA VAL A 153 -13.52 22.74 -8.59
C VAL A 153 -12.34 23.68 -8.25
N LEU A 154 -11.88 24.51 -9.18
CA LEU A 154 -10.90 25.55 -8.86
C LEU A 154 -11.45 26.55 -7.84
N LEU A 155 -12.75 26.87 -7.88
CA LEU A 155 -13.40 27.71 -6.88
C LEU A 155 -13.43 27.05 -5.49
N ILE A 156 -13.61 25.72 -5.43
CA ILE A 156 -13.48 24.98 -4.16
C ILE A 156 -12.06 25.11 -3.60
N LEU A 157 -11.02 24.93 -4.44
CA LEU A 157 -9.64 25.10 -3.98
C LEU A 157 -9.36 26.55 -3.53
N HIS A 158 -9.95 27.53 -4.22
CA HIS A 158 -9.87 28.93 -3.81
C HIS A 158 -10.51 29.15 -2.45
N ASP A 159 -11.71 28.64 -2.24
CA ASP A 159 -12.41 28.76 -0.95
C ASP A 159 -11.62 28.09 0.18
N TRP A 160 -11.03 26.94 -0.05
CA TRP A 160 -10.15 26.29 0.92
C TRP A 160 -8.91 27.14 1.23
N SER A 161 -8.41 27.87 0.24
CA SER A 161 -7.25 28.74 0.40
C SER A 161 -7.51 29.94 1.32
N CYS A 162 -8.70 30.59 1.21
CA CYS A 162 -8.90 31.89 1.86
C CYS A 162 -10.36 32.24 2.27
N ASP A 163 -11.36 31.42 1.93
CA ASP A 163 -12.77 31.76 2.10
C ASP A 163 -13.59 30.68 2.89
N LEU A 164 -12.98 30.07 3.93
CA LEU A 164 -13.70 29.18 4.86
C LEU A 164 -14.67 29.99 5.73
N THR A 165 -15.86 29.47 5.98
CA THR A 165 -16.86 30.14 6.84
C THR A 165 -16.60 29.93 8.33
N LEU A 166 -16.07 28.79 8.74
CA LEU A 166 -15.81 28.41 10.12
C LEU A 166 -17.03 28.74 11.03
N ASP A 167 -18.21 28.23 10.59
CA ASP A 167 -19.47 28.42 11.31
C ASP A 167 -19.42 27.71 12.66
N GLU A 168 -19.88 28.39 13.72
CA GLU A 168 -19.78 27.90 15.11
C GLU A 168 -20.56 26.61 15.32
N LYS A 169 -21.72 26.46 14.66
CA LYS A 169 -22.52 25.22 14.79
C LYS A 169 -21.84 24.02 14.12
N GLU A 170 -21.19 24.25 12.97
CA GLU A 170 -20.44 23.19 12.29
C GLU A 170 -19.16 22.83 13.10
N ILE A 171 -18.48 23.83 13.70
CA ILE A 171 -17.35 23.58 14.62
C ILE A 171 -17.82 22.70 15.79
N ASP A 172 -18.93 23.04 16.45
CA ASP A 172 -19.41 22.27 17.61
C ASP A 172 -19.82 20.83 17.23
N LYS A 173 -20.38 20.62 16.05
CA LYS A 173 -20.64 19.26 15.54
C LYS A 173 -19.35 18.49 15.31
N GLU A 174 -18.34 19.12 14.73
CA GLU A 174 -17.11 18.47 14.32
C GLU A 174 -16.23 18.07 15.51
N ARG A 175 -16.33 18.75 16.67
CA ARG A 175 -15.65 18.34 17.93
C ARG A 175 -15.90 16.87 18.24
N GLY A 176 -17.17 16.46 18.15
CA GLY A 176 -17.55 15.06 18.39
C GLY A 176 -16.96 14.09 17.39
N VAL A 177 -16.86 14.49 16.10
CA VAL A 177 -16.28 13.66 15.03
C VAL A 177 -14.78 13.46 15.23
N ILE A 178 -14.03 14.53 15.54
CA ILE A 178 -12.59 14.48 15.85
C ILE A 178 -12.34 13.63 17.09
N HIS A 179 -13.16 13.77 18.13
CA HIS A 179 -13.05 12.97 19.35
C HIS A 179 -13.23 11.47 19.06
N GLU A 180 -14.20 11.11 18.19
CA GLU A 180 -14.40 9.73 17.74
C GLU A 180 -13.23 9.22 16.91
N GLU A 181 -12.65 10.05 16.04
CA GLU A 181 -11.46 9.69 15.28
C GLU A 181 -10.26 9.42 16.20
N TRP A 182 -10.00 10.32 17.15
CA TRP A 182 -8.96 10.12 18.17
C TRP A 182 -9.15 8.78 18.90
N ARG A 183 -10.40 8.46 19.30
CA ARG A 183 -10.71 7.19 19.98
C ARG A 183 -10.40 5.98 19.10
N GLN A 184 -10.73 6.04 17.83
CA GLN A 184 -10.48 4.93 16.90
C GLN A 184 -9.00 4.74 16.55
N ARG A 185 -8.23 5.83 16.51
CA ARG A 185 -6.79 5.81 16.19
C ARG A 185 -5.92 5.53 17.43
N ASN A 186 -6.48 5.52 18.61
CA ASN A 186 -5.76 5.34 19.89
C ASN A 186 -5.39 3.88 20.12
N SER A 187 -4.50 3.34 19.26
CA SER A 187 -3.93 2.00 19.42
C SER A 187 -2.85 1.97 20.50
N ALA A 188 -2.48 0.77 20.96
CA ALA A 188 -1.40 0.57 21.94
C ALA A 188 -0.10 1.27 21.52
N GLN A 189 0.32 1.09 20.26
CA GLN A 189 1.53 1.74 19.74
C GLN A 189 1.42 3.27 19.76
N MET A 190 0.24 3.81 19.40
CA MET A 190 0.00 5.24 19.41
C MET A 190 0.03 5.81 20.83
N ARG A 191 -0.58 5.10 21.80
CA ARG A 191 -0.53 5.50 23.22
C ARG A 191 0.90 5.51 23.76
N ILE A 192 1.71 4.51 23.44
CA ILE A 192 3.13 4.45 23.82
C ILE A 192 3.88 5.60 23.16
N LEU A 193 3.71 5.80 21.88
CA LEU A 193 4.39 6.87 21.14
C LEU A 193 4.04 8.25 21.72
N ASP A 194 2.77 8.53 21.93
CA ASP A 194 2.30 9.81 22.47
C ASP A 194 2.90 10.12 23.85
N ARG A 195 2.98 9.11 24.74
CA ARG A 195 3.62 9.26 26.04
C ARG A 195 5.12 9.52 25.96
N GLN A 196 5.81 8.90 24.99
CA GLN A 196 7.27 8.87 24.94
C GLN A 196 7.88 9.88 23.96
N LEU A 197 7.08 10.39 23.04
CA LEU A 197 7.51 11.30 21.98
C LEU A 197 8.27 12.53 22.51
N PRO A 198 7.84 13.22 23.60
CA PRO A 198 8.59 14.32 24.16
C PRO A 198 10.02 13.94 24.59
N THR A 199 10.18 12.78 25.22
CA THR A 199 11.50 12.26 25.64
C THR A 199 12.36 11.89 24.44
N LEU A 200 11.79 11.13 23.48
CA LEU A 200 12.49 10.67 22.27
C LEU A 200 12.99 11.84 21.43
N MET A 201 12.22 12.92 21.39
CA MET A 201 12.54 14.12 20.61
C MET A 201 13.17 15.25 21.46
N SER A 202 13.77 14.93 22.60
CA SER A 202 14.50 15.88 23.46
C SER A 202 13.68 17.11 23.84
N ASN A 203 12.38 16.94 24.11
CA ASN A 203 11.41 18.01 24.39
C ASN A 203 11.31 19.10 23.31
N SER A 204 11.69 18.77 22.07
CA SER A 204 11.54 19.67 20.93
C SER A 204 10.05 19.96 20.61
N ARG A 205 9.81 21.05 19.87
CA ARG A 205 8.44 21.42 19.49
C ARG A 205 7.73 20.32 18.70
N PRO A 206 8.33 19.67 17.67
CA PRO A 206 7.68 18.56 16.97
C PRO A 206 7.25 17.40 17.89
N GLY A 207 8.03 17.09 18.92
CA GLY A 207 7.70 16.05 19.89
C GLY A 207 6.44 16.30 20.73
N ASN A 208 5.86 17.51 20.65
CA ASN A 208 4.67 17.91 21.38
C ASN A 208 3.53 18.37 20.44
N ARG A 209 3.58 18.03 19.15
CA ARG A 209 2.64 18.51 18.13
C ARG A 209 2.10 17.37 17.25
N MET A 210 1.62 16.30 17.88
CA MET A 210 0.86 15.28 17.17
C MET A 210 -0.35 15.93 16.48
N PRO A 211 -0.60 15.65 15.19
CA PRO A 211 -1.68 16.30 14.44
C PRO A 211 -3.08 16.17 15.04
N ILE A 212 -3.39 15.01 15.66
CA ILE A 212 -4.68 14.80 16.34
C ILE A 212 -4.87 15.72 17.55
N GLY A 213 -3.78 16.21 18.11
CA GLY A 213 -3.75 17.19 19.19
C GLY A 213 -4.18 16.68 20.55
N LEU A 214 -4.61 17.61 21.38
CA LEU A 214 -5.13 17.34 22.74
C LEU A 214 -6.64 17.45 22.75
N MET A 215 -7.33 16.40 23.18
CA MET A 215 -8.79 16.42 23.28
C MET A 215 -9.29 17.51 24.23
N SER A 216 -8.55 17.84 25.31
CA SER A 216 -8.88 18.97 26.19
C SER A 216 -8.87 20.33 25.47
N VAL A 217 -8.09 20.49 24.41
CA VAL A 217 -8.12 21.65 23.53
C VAL A 217 -9.26 21.52 22.52
N VAL A 218 -9.33 20.40 21.80
CA VAL A 218 -10.35 20.13 20.76
C VAL A 218 -11.78 20.33 21.30
N ASP A 219 -12.05 19.86 22.50
CA ASP A 219 -13.39 19.97 23.10
C ASP A 219 -13.74 21.40 23.56
N ASN A 220 -12.76 22.26 23.84
CA ASN A 220 -13.00 23.50 24.57
C ASN A 220 -12.44 24.78 23.93
N PHE A 221 -11.72 24.71 22.80
CA PHE A 221 -11.14 25.91 22.20
C PHE A 221 -12.22 26.94 21.83
N PRO A 222 -11.98 28.24 22.08
CA PRO A 222 -12.84 29.32 21.58
C PRO A 222 -12.77 29.37 20.04
N TYR A 223 -13.89 29.61 19.36
CA TYR A 223 -13.96 29.66 17.88
C TYR A 223 -12.94 30.61 17.25
N GLN A 224 -12.63 31.73 17.92
CA GLN A 224 -11.66 32.70 17.42
C GLN A 224 -10.25 32.12 17.32
N VAL A 225 -9.86 31.20 18.20
CA VAL A 225 -8.53 30.56 18.19
C VAL A 225 -8.31 29.73 16.91
N LEU A 226 -9.35 29.06 16.41
CA LEU A 226 -9.32 28.36 15.11
C LEU A 226 -9.24 29.35 13.94
N ARG A 227 -10.03 30.44 13.99
CA ARG A 227 -10.01 31.51 12.99
C ARG A 227 -8.64 32.19 12.92
N ASP A 228 -8.01 32.44 14.09
CA ASP A 228 -6.67 33.02 14.19
C ASP A 228 -5.61 32.11 13.57
N TYR A 229 -5.69 30.79 13.79
CA TYR A 229 -4.82 29.82 13.13
C TYR A 229 -4.99 29.86 11.62
N TYR A 230 -6.23 29.82 11.12
CA TYR A 230 -6.55 29.89 9.69
C TYR A 230 -5.99 31.14 9.04
N HIS A 231 -6.30 32.32 9.54
CA HIS A 231 -5.86 33.59 8.97
C HIS A 231 -4.34 33.82 9.07
N LYS A 232 -3.69 33.21 10.05
CA LYS A 232 -2.23 33.30 10.23
C LYS A 232 -1.49 32.44 9.21
N TRP A 233 -2.00 31.25 8.91
CA TRP A 233 -1.24 30.22 8.22
C TRP A 233 -1.76 29.85 6.83
N TYR A 234 -3.06 29.98 6.55
CA TYR A 234 -3.61 29.72 5.21
C TYR A 234 -3.45 30.94 4.33
N ARG A 235 -2.32 31.03 3.66
CA ARG A 235 -1.94 32.15 2.85
C ARG A 235 -1.13 31.71 1.61
N PRO A 236 -1.21 32.48 0.51
CA PRO A 236 -0.73 32.04 -0.80
C PRO A 236 0.76 31.70 -0.84
N ASP A 237 1.65 32.38 -0.10
CA ASP A 237 3.08 32.09 -0.09
C ASP A 237 3.47 30.72 0.52
N LEU A 238 2.54 30.05 1.19
CA LEU A 238 2.68 28.70 1.74
C LEU A 238 1.89 27.66 0.99
N GLN A 239 1.25 28.04 -0.15
CA GLN A 239 0.31 27.17 -0.86
C GLN A 239 0.79 26.80 -2.26
N ALA A 240 0.36 25.62 -2.74
CA ALA A 240 0.47 25.23 -4.14
C ALA A 240 -0.84 24.66 -4.66
N ILE A 241 -1.24 25.06 -5.87
CA ILE A 241 -2.33 24.47 -6.64
C ILE A 241 -1.74 23.52 -7.66
N ILE A 242 -2.22 22.27 -7.69
CA ILE A 242 -1.73 21.24 -8.61
C ILE A 242 -2.93 20.69 -9.38
N VAL A 243 -2.85 20.74 -10.72
CA VAL A 243 -3.89 20.22 -11.61
C VAL A 243 -3.27 19.31 -12.67
N VAL A 244 -3.65 18.04 -12.67
CA VAL A 244 -3.14 17.04 -13.63
C VAL A 244 -4.28 16.23 -14.22
N GLY A 245 -4.36 16.18 -15.55
CA GLY A 245 -5.36 15.36 -16.23
C GLY A 245 -5.68 15.80 -17.65
N ASP A 246 -6.83 15.36 -18.16
CA ASP A 246 -7.30 15.74 -19.49
C ASP A 246 -7.96 17.14 -19.44
N ILE A 247 -7.11 18.15 -19.49
CA ILE A 247 -7.44 19.56 -19.36
C ILE A 247 -6.81 20.39 -20.47
N ASP A 248 -7.36 21.58 -20.70
CA ASP A 248 -6.72 22.66 -21.44
C ASP A 248 -5.76 23.40 -20.47
N VAL A 249 -4.45 23.21 -20.68
CA VAL A 249 -3.40 23.74 -19.80
C VAL A 249 -3.40 25.26 -19.79
N ASP A 250 -3.50 25.93 -20.97
CA ASP A 250 -3.45 27.40 -21.07
C ASP A 250 -4.64 28.05 -20.38
N ARG A 251 -5.84 27.50 -20.59
CA ARG A 251 -7.08 27.97 -19.95
C ARG A 251 -7.03 27.73 -18.43
N THR A 252 -6.57 26.55 -18.00
CA THR A 252 -6.50 26.22 -16.56
C THR A 252 -5.52 27.13 -15.85
N GLU A 253 -4.33 27.34 -16.43
CA GLU A 253 -3.34 28.29 -15.89
C GLU A 253 -3.89 29.73 -15.82
N ALA A 254 -4.53 30.20 -16.90
CA ALA A 254 -5.15 31.53 -16.92
C ALA A 254 -6.21 31.66 -15.81
N LYS A 255 -7.01 30.60 -15.58
CA LYS A 255 -8.05 30.62 -14.56
C LYS A 255 -7.45 30.57 -13.14
N ILE A 256 -6.38 29.84 -12.91
CA ILE A 256 -5.63 29.88 -11.64
C ILE A 256 -5.09 31.30 -11.39
N LYS A 257 -4.47 31.92 -12.39
CA LYS A 257 -3.97 33.30 -12.28
C LYS A 257 -5.09 34.31 -11.98
N GLU A 258 -6.24 34.19 -12.66
CA GLU A 258 -7.40 35.03 -12.42
C GLU A 258 -7.93 34.91 -11.00
N MET A 259 -8.10 33.70 -10.51
CA MET A 259 -8.76 33.45 -9.22
C MET A 259 -7.85 33.61 -8.01
N PHE A 260 -6.59 33.23 -8.11
CA PHE A 260 -5.70 33.19 -6.93
C PHE A 260 -4.77 34.42 -6.82
N SER A 261 -4.51 35.19 -7.90
CA SER A 261 -3.66 36.38 -7.79
C SER A 261 -4.25 37.46 -6.89
N PRO A 262 -5.59 37.67 -6.80
CA PRO A 262 -6.15 38.65 -5.90
C PRO A 262 -6.06 38.35 -4.41
N ILE A 263 -5.73 37.12 -4.02
CA ILE A 263 -5.60 36.72 -2.61
C ILE A 263 -4.45 37.54 -1.98
N ALA A 264 -4.79 38.37 -1.01
CA ALA A 264 -3.81 39.23 -0.35
C ALA A 264 -2.91 38.46 0.63
N LEU A 265 -1.64 38.84 0.68
CA LEU A 265 -0.77 38.48 1.81
C LEU A 265 -1.02 39.43 2.98
N PRO A 266 -0.93 38.93 4.25
CA PRO A 266 -0.87 39.81 5.41
C PRO A 266 0.32 40.79 5.30
N GLU A 267 0.19 42.02 5.81
CA GLU A 267 1.27 43.03 5.79
C GLU A 267 2.58 42.54 6.45
N ASN A 268 2.46 41.78 7.52
CA ASN A 268 3.61 41.19 8.25
C ASN A 268 3.35 39.70 8.44
N PRO A 269 3.55 38.86 7.40
CA PRO A 269 3.25 37.46 7.50
C PRO A 269 4.16 36.75 8.52
N ALA A 270 3.58 35.91 9.36
CA ALA A 270 4.33 35.16 10.35
C ALA A 270 5.38 34.27 9.64
N LYS A 271 6.63 34.32 10.10
CA LYS A 271 7.68 33.48 9.52
C LYS A 271 7.40 32.01 9.81
N ARG A 272 7.36 31.18 8.77
CA ARG A 272 7.35 29.74 8.93
C ARG A 272 8.73 29.27 9.41
N ILE A 273 8.75 28.56 10.55
CA ILE A 273 9.98 28.03 11.16
C ILE A 273 9.99 26.52 10.98
N TYR A 274 11.14 25.99 10.58
CA TYR A 274 11.42 24.57 10.59
C TYR A 274 12.08 24.23 11.94
N TYR A 275 11.38 23.42 12.72
CA TYR A 275 11.83 23.06 14.06
C TYR A 275 12.64 21.77 13.99
N GLY A 276 13.92 21.85 14.39
CA GLY A 276 14.82 20.71 14.52
C GLY A 276 14.62 19.94 15.82
N VAL A 277 15.45 18.93 16.00
CA VAL A 277 15.58 18.13 17.21
C VAL A 277 17.06 18.16 17.61
N ASP A 278 17.35 18.50 18.86
CA ASP A 278 18.73 18.63 19.36
C ASP A 278 19.46 17.27 19.35
N ASP A 279 20.76 17.33 19.16
CA ASP A 279 21.65 16.20 19.33
C ASP A 279 21.65 15.72 20.78
N ASN A 280 21.85 14.43 21.01
CA ASN A 280 22.03 13.85 22.33
C ASN A 280 23.44 13.25 22.46
N GLU A 281 24.18 13.68 23.47
CA GLU A 281 25.53 13.15 23.74
C GLU A 281 25.49 11.75 24.37
N GLN A 282 24.45 11.44 25.11
CA GLN A 282 24.20 10.12 25.68
C GLN A 282 23.01 9.48 25.00
N PRO A 283 22.99 8.14 24.84
CA PRO A 283 21.84 7.44 24.27
C PRO A 283 20.55 7.76 25.00
N ILE A 284 19.48 8.01 24.25
CA ILE A 284 18.12 8.05 24.78
C ILE A 284 17.55 6.64 24.62
N VAL A 285 17.31 5.95 25.73
CA VAL A 285 16.75 4.59 25.72
C VAL A 285 15.43 4.59 26.49
N VAL A 286 14.35 4.35 25.78
CA VAL A 286 13.00 4.34 26.32
C VAL A 286 12.40 2.96 26.13
N THR A 287 11.82 2.43 27.19
CA THR A 287 10.99 1.23 27.17
C THR A 287 9.65 1.53 27.80
N ASP A 288 8.58 1.14 27.12
CA ASP A 288 7.22 1.35 27.59
C ASP A 288 6.36 0.13 27.21
N HIS A 289 5.19 0.02 27.81
CA HIS A 289 4.30 -1.13 27.64
C HIS A 289 2.83 -0.71 27.60
N ASP A 290 2.02 -1.59 27.03
CA ASP A 290 0.58 -1.40 26.96
C ASP A 290 -0.12 -2.78 26.95
N PRO A 291 -1.24 -2.93 27.67
CA PRO A 291 -1.98 -4.20 27.72
C PRO A 291 -2.45 -4.72 26.38
N GLU A 292 -2.71 -3.82 25.42
CA GLU A 292 -3.16 -4.17 24.06
C GLU A 292 -2.00 -4.28 23.05
N GLN A 293 -0.75 -4.04 23.49
CA GLN A 293 0.43 -4.25 22.64
C GLN A 293 0.63 -5.74 22.39
N SER A 294 0.56 -6.15 21.13
CA SER A 294 0.53 -7.57 20.76
C SER A 294 1.91 -8.23 20.79
N MET A 295 2.98 -7.51 20.51
CA MET A 295 4.35 -8.02 20.45
C MET A 295 5.36 -6.94 20.81
N THR A 296 6.56 -7.36 21.19
CA THR A 296 7.67 -6.42 21.37
C THR A 296 8.13 -5.86 20.03
N ILE A 297 8.34 -4.54 19.99
CA ILE A 297 8.91 -3.82 18.85
C ILE A 297 10.09 -3.00 19.37
N VAL A 298 11.19 -3.05 18.64
CA VAL A 298 12.39 -2.26 18.94
C VAL A 298 12.71 -1.37 17.75
N SER A 299 12.74 -0.06 17.96
CA SER A 299 13.26 0.92 17.01
C SER A 299 14.61 1.44 17.50
N LEU A 300 15.67 1.17 16.75
CA LEU A 300 17.00 1.73 16.93
C LEU A 300 17.18 2.84 15.92
N MET A 301 17.23 4.09 16.38
CA MET A 301 17.36 5.26 15.54
C MET A 301 18.67 5.98 15.83
N GLN A 302 19.48 6.20 14.82
CA GLN A 302 20.70 7.02 14.94
C GLN A 302 20.49 8.32 14.18
N LYS A 303 20.32 9.43 14.90
CA LYS A 303 20.17 10.76 14.31
C LYS A 303 21.47 11.20 13.62
N HIS A 304 21.33 11.87 12.50
CA HIS A 304 22.43 12.46 11.76
C HIS A 304 21.98 13.71 10.99
N GLN A 305 22.91 14.50 10.52
CA GLN A 305 22.61 15.60 9.62
C GLN A 305 22.10 15.03 8.27
N PRO A 306 21.30 15.79 7.52
CA PRO A 306 20.90 15.36 6.18
C PRO A 306 22.10 14.89 5.36
N LEU A 307 22.01 13.70 4.80
CA LEU A 307 23.10 13.11 3.99
C LEU A 307 23.33 13.85 2.67
N TRP A 308 22.38 14.70 2.29
CA TRP A 308 22.45 15.57 1.13
C TRP A 308 21.89 16.96 1.44
N PRO A 309 22.56 18.06 0.98
CA PRO A 309 22.06 19.43 1.20
C PRO A 309 20.75 19.68 0.43
N GLU A 310 19.78 20.29 1.10
CA GLU A 310 18.43 20.54 0.53
C GLU A 310 18.48 21.45 -0.72
N ASP A 311 19.39 22.39 -0.78
CA ASP A 311 19.58 23.32 -1.90
C ASP A 311 20.33 22.72 -3.12
N GLN A 312 20.83 21.47 -3.00
CA GLN A 312 21.57 20.77 -4.05
C GLN A 312 20.83 19.57 -4.64
N LYS A 313 19.54 19.40 -4.34
CA LYS A 313 18.74 18.26 -4.82
C LYS A 313 18.54 18.27 -6.34
N ASN A 314 18.55 19.44 -6.99
CA ASN A 314 18.33 19.52 -8.44
C ASN A 314 19.62 19.25 -9.28
N THR A 315 20.32 18.16 -8.97
CA THR A 315 21.59 17.79 -9.60
C THR A 315 21.66 16.30 -9.94
N ALA A 316 22.52 15.95 -10.91
CA ALA A 316 22.78 14.55 -11.26
C ALA A 316 23.44 13.78 -10.10
N GLU A 317 24.23 14.47 -9.28
CA GLU A 317 24.84 13.90 -8.06
C GLU A 317 23.79 13.52 -7.05
N TYR A 318 22.72 14.28 -6.91
CA TYR A 318 21.62 13.91 -6.03
C TYR A 318 20.92 12.61 -6.51
N LEU A 319 20.69 12.49 -7.83
CA LEU A 319 20.16 11.23 -8.37
C LEU A 319 21.13 10.05 -8.12
N ARG A 320 22.45 10.31 -8.23
CA ARG A 320 23.45 9.31 -7.87
C ARG A 320 23.36 8.93 -6.38
N HIS A 321 23.24 9.92 -5.49
CA HIS A 321 23.06 9.69 -4.05
C HIS A 321 21.80 8.86 -3.78
N LYS A 322 20.66 9.20 -4.40
CA LYS A 322 19.41 8.42 -4.30
C LYS A 322 19.60 6.96 -4.76
N ALA A 323 20.31 6.76 -5.87
CA ALA A 323 20.61 5.43 -6.38
C ALA A 323 21.46 4.62 -5.40
N VAL A 324 22.55 5.21 -4.87
CA VAL A 324 23.46 4.56 -3.91
C VAL A 324 22.71 4.25 -2.61
N LYS A 325 21.89 5.17 -2.11
CA LYS A 325 21.03 4.94 -0.93
C LYS A 325 20.08 3.76 -1.16
N SER A 326 19.39 3.72 -2.31
CA SER A 326 18.52 2.60 -2.68
C SER A 326 19.27 1.27 -2.80
N MET A 327 20.55 1.30 -3.20
CA MET A 327 21.40 0.09 -3.20
C MET A 327 21.69 -0.36 -1.77
N VAL A 328 22.11 0.53 -0.87
CA VAL A 328 22.37 0.22 0.54
C VAL A 328 21.16 -0.45 1.18
N THR A 329 20.02 0.21 1.17
CA THR A 329 18.81 -0.30 1.84
C THR A 329 18.30 -1.61 1.22
N GLY A 330 18.33 -1.71 -0.13
CA GLY A 330 17.90 -2.92 -0.83
C GLY A 330 18.83 -4.12 -0.64
N MET A 331 20.14 -3.92 -0.56
CA MET A 331 21.09 -4.98 -0.27
C MET A 331 21.01 -5.43 1.19
N PHE A 332 20.83 -4.50 2.14
CA PHE A 332 20.55 -4.83 3.53
C PHE A 332 19.28 -5.70 3.65
N ALA A 333 18.18 -5.26 3.06
CA ALA A 333 16.92 -6.01 3.09
C ALA A 333 17.06 -7.43 2.51
N SER A 334 17.81 -7.59 1.41
CA SER A 334 18.06 -8.91 0.81
C SER A 334 18.88 -9.81 1.75
N ARG A 335 19.90 -9.28 2.41
CA ARG A 335 20.73 -10.01 3.37
C ARG A 335 19.93 -10.43 4.60
N MET A 336 19.07 -9.54 5.12
CA MET A 336 18.18 -9.88 6.24
C MET A 336 17.21 -11.00 5.89
N GLN A 337 16.68 -11.02 4.67
CA GLN A 337 15.83 -12.14 4.24
C GLN A 337 16.54 -13.49 4.18
N ASP A 338 17.84 -13.52 3.84
CA ASP A 338 18.63 -14.74 3.91
C ASP A 338 18.87 -15.19 5.38
N ILE A 339 19.14 -14.23 6.27
CA ILE A 339 19.34 -14.48 7.71
C ILE A 339 18.06 -15.00 8.36
N LEU A 340 16.91 -14.43 7.99
CA LEU A 340 15.60 -14.82 8.51
C LEU A 340 15.20 -16.27 8.13
N GLN A 341 15.85 -16.89 7.15
CA GLN A 341 15.61 -18.31 6.85
C GLN A 341 16.25 -19.25 7.91
N LYS A 342 17.15 -18.74 8.73
CA LYS A 342 17.85 -19.54 9.74
C LYS A 342 16.99 -19.67 11.01
N PRO A 343 16.66 -20.89 11.48
CA PRO A 343 15.79 -21.08 12.65
C PRO A 343 16.32 -20.43 13.94
N GLU A 344 17.66 -20.36 14.09
CA GLU A 344 18.32 -19.76 15.23
C GLU A 344 18.23 -18.24 15.28
N THR A 345 17.79 -17.56 14.22
CA THR A 345 17.65 -16.10 14.20
C THR A 345 16.65 -15.67 15.28
N PRO A 346 17.04 -14.77 16.21
CA PRO A 346 16.22 -14.45 17.38
C PRO A 346 15.13 -13.40 17.12
N TYR A 347 14.96 -12.97 15.90
CA TYR A 347 13.92 -12.00 15.49
C TYR A 347 13.12 -12.53 14.30
N LEU A 348 11.90 -11.99 14.15
CA LEU A 348 10.97 -12.26 13.03
C LEU A 348 11.20 -11.29 11.89
N MET A 349 11.74 -10.11 12.20
CA MET A 349 11.99 -9.04 11.23
C MET A 349 13.14 -8.15 11.74
N ALA A 350 13.98 -7.70 10.81
CA ALA A 350 14.88 -6.59 11.01
C ALA A 350 14.97 -5.79 9.70
N SER A 351 14.77 -4.48 9.78
CA SER A 351 14.88 -3.57 8.64
C SER A 351 15.96 -2.53 8.89
N PHE A 352 16.31 -1.79 7.85
CA PHE A 352 17.27 -0.68 7.89
C PHE A 352 16.89 0.32 6.81
N ASP A 353 16.60 1.53 7.23
CA ASP A 353 16.25 2.62 6.31
C ASP A 353 16.77 3.96 6.82
N GLU A 354 16.82 4.95 5.94
CA GLU A 354 17.20 6.33 6.26
C GLU A 354 16.08 7.29 5.84
N GLY A 355 15.68 8.14 6.78
CA GLY A 355 14.58 9.05 6.55
C GLY A 355 14.45 10.14 7.61
N MET A 356 13.24 10.61 7.81
CA MET A 356 12.91 11.56 8.87
C MET A 356 13.07 10.92 10.24
N PHE A 357 13.56 11.71 11.21
CA PHE A 357 13.57 11.29 12.60
C PHE A 357 12.18 11.53 13.20
N LEU A 358 11.44 10.46 13.41
CA LEU A 358 10.07 10.48 13.94
C LEU A 358 9.20 11.50 13.18
N LEU A 359 8.82 12.59 13.83
CA LEU A 359 7.92 13.62 13.30
C LEU A 359 8.65 14.85 12.74
N SER A 360 9.98 14.89 12.67
CA SER A 360 10.72 16.08 12.21
C SER A 360 11.20 15.96 10.79
N LYS A 361 10.76 16.81 9.88
CA LYS A 361 11.26 16.88 8.50
C LYS A 361 12.74 17.24 8.39
N VAL A 362 13.23 18.08 9.30
CA VAL A 362 14.61 18.60 9.25
C VAL A 362 15.60 17.75 10.01
N ALA A 363 15.16 16.94 10.97
CA ALA A 363 16.02 15.94 11.61
C ALA A 363 15.93 14.62 10.85
N LYS A 364 17.09 14.04 10.54
CA LYS A 364 17.19 12.76 9.84
C LYS A 364 17.76 11.69 10.77
N CYS A 365 17.40 10.45 10.50
CA CYS A 365 17.98 9.30 11.19
C CYS A 365 18.10 8.11 10.25
N THR A 366 18.99 7.20 10.64
CA THR A 366 18.92 5.82 10.18
C THR A 366 18.18 5.01 11.22
N GLU A 367 17.15 4.29 10.83
CA GLU A 367 16.34 3.45 11.70
C GLU A 367 16.52 1.98 11.37
N SER A 368 16.68 1.14 12.40
CA SER A 368 16.50 -0.30 12.32
C SER A 368 15.30 -0.70 13.18
N TYR A 369 14.27 -1.24 12.52
CA TYR A 369 13.07 -1.74 13.15
C TYR A 369 13.19 -3.26 13.34
N ILE A 370 13.12 -3.74 14.59
CA ILE A 370 13.34 -5.14 14.94
C ILE A 370 12.12 -5.68 15.66
N VAL A 371 11.63 -6.85 15.25
CA VAL A 371 10.59 -7.60 15.95
C VAL A 371 11.21 -8.87 16.53
N PRO A 372 11.51 -8.91 17.83
CA PRO A 372 12.06 -10.10 18.49
C PRO A 372 11.10 -11.29 18.47
N LYS A 373 11.62 -12.50 18.42
CA LYS A 373 10.87 -13.69 18.83
C LYS A 373 10.55 -13.59 20.32
N GLU A 374 9.52 -14.30 20.78
CA GLU A 374 9.09 -14.25 22.19
C GLU A 374 10.25 -14.61 23.14
N GLY A 375 10.44 -13.80 24.17
CA GLY A 375 11.53 -13.97 25.14
C GLY A 375 12.93 -13.69 24.61
N GLN A 376 13.11 -13.25 23.36
CA GLN A 376 14.41 -13.09 22.71
C GLN A 376 14.82 -11.61 22.50
N ILE A 377 14.30 -10.67 23.29
CA ILE A 377 14.55 -9.23 23.06
C ILE A 377 16.05 -8.88 23.04
N TYR A 378 16.82 -9.33 24.03
CA TYR A 378 18.26 -9.03 24.11
C TYR A 378 19.06 -9.75 23.01
N PRO A 379 18.89 -11.06 22.78
CA PRO A 379 19.50 -11.72 21.64
C PRO A 379 19.14 -11.10 20.29
N ALA A 380 17.90 -10.64 20.11
CA ALA A 380 17.44 -10.02 18.89
C ALA A 380 18.16 -8.68 18.62
N ILE A 381 18.23 -7.80 19.63
CA ILE A 381 18.97 -6.55 19.53
C ILE A 381 20.44 -6.82 19.24
N THR A 382 21.08 -7.71 20.03
CA THR A 382 22.49 -8.05 19.88
C THR A 382 22.79 -8.62 18.50
N SER A 383 21.96 -9.52 18.00
CA SER A 383 22.15 -10.14 16.67
C SER A 383 21.92 -9.13 15.52
N ALA A 384 20.86 -8.31 15.58
CA ALA A 384 20.58 -7.32 14.55
C ALA A 384 21.69 -6.25 14.49
N VAL A 385 22.13 -5.71 15.64
CA VAL A 385 23.23 -4.76 15.70
C VAL A 385 24.55 -5.39 15.23
N LYS A 386 24.83 -6.64 15.56
CA LYS A 386 25.99 -7.36 15.04
C LYS A 386 25.96 -7.46 13.50
N GLU A 387 24.80 -7.72 12.89
CA GLU A 387 24.69 -7.76 11.42
C GLU A 387 24.92 -6.38 10.81
N MET A 388 24.44 -5.31 11.45
CA MET A 388 24.75 -3.93 11.02
C MET A 388 26.27 -3.68 11.12
N CYS A 389 26.92 -4.12 12.19
CA CYS A 389 28.37 -4.03 12.36
C CYS A 389 29.13 -4.93 11.38
N THR A 390 28.56 -6.08 11.00
CA THR A 390 29.16 -6.96 10.00
C THR A 390 29.29 -6.26 8.66
N ILE A 391 28.26 -5.51 8.26
CA ILE A 391 28.32 -4.69 7.04
C ILE A 391 29.32 -3.53 7.19
N LEU A 392 29.38 -2.90 8.36
CA LEU A 392 30.33 -1.82 8.60
C LEU A 392 31.80 -2.31 8.49
N ASP A 393 32.09 -3.52 9.02
CA ASP A 393 33.46 -4.06 9.05
C ASP A 393 33.91 -4.70 7.74
N HIS A 394 33.01 -5.40 7.05
CA HIS A 394 33.31 -6.24 5.90
C HIS A 394 32.71 -5.74 4.59
N GLY A 395 31.76 -4.78 4.66
CA GLY A 395 31.02 -4.26 3.52
C GLY A 395 29.98 -5.22 2.96
N PHE A 396 29.34 -4.74 1.93
CA PHE A 396 28.54 -5.55 1.01
C PHE A 396 29.43 -6.26 -0.01
N LEU A 397 28.85 -7.22 -0.74
CA LEU A 397 29.55 -7.99 -1.76
C LEU A 397 29.23 -7.46 -3.18
N GLN A 398 30.16 -7.67 -4.11
CA GLN A 398 29.94 -7.29 -5.52
C GLN A 398 28.72 -8.00 -6.11
N SER A 399 28.47 -9.26 -5.75
CA SER A 399 27.32 -10.03 -6.21
C SER A 399 25.98 -9.42 -5.75
N GLU A 400 25.92 -8.85 -4.53
CA GLU A 400 24.74 -8.16 -3.99
C GLU A 400 24.49 -6.86 -4.80
N LEU A 401 25.56 -6.08 -5.05
CA LEU A 401 25.50 -4.85 -5.83
C LEU A 401 25.04 -5.14 -7.27
N ASP A 402 25.57 -6.17 -7.92
CA ASP A 402 25.22 -6.52 -9.28
C ASP A 402 23.75 -6.93 -9.42
N ARG A 403 23.22 -7.73 -8.49
CA ARG A 403 21.79 -8.09 -8.45
C ARG A 403 20.91 -6.86 -8.19
N ARG A 404 21.29 -6.00 -7.25
CA ARG A 404 20.52 -4.80 -6.95
C ARG A 404 20.50 -3.82 -8.11
N ARG A 405 21.66 -3.64 -8.78
CA ARG A 405 21.80 -2.83 -10.00
C ARG A 405 20.91 -3.36 -11.12
N ALA A 406 20.91 -4.67 -11.37
CA ALA A 406 20.06 -5.30 -12.37
C ALA A 406 18.58 -5.06 -12.08
N SER A 407 18.16 -5.23 -10.83
CA SER A 407 16.76 -4.99 -10.40
C SER A 407 16.36 -3.52 -10.55
N PHE A 408 17.24 -2.59 -10.18
CA PHE A 408 16.97 -1.16 -10.32
C PHE A 408 16.85 -0.76 -11.81
N LEU A 409 17.78 -1.19 -12.65
CA LEU A 409 17.73 -0.96 -14.11
C LEU A 409 16.45 -1.51 -14.72
N SER A 410 16.06 -2.73 -14.36
CA SER A 410 14.83 -3.34 -14.86
C SER A 410 13.59 -2.56 -14.43
N SER A 411 13.56 -2.05 -13.21
CA SER A 411 12.44 -1.25 -12.69
C SER A 411 12.29 0.09 -13.44
N ILE A 412 13.39 0.83 -13.64
CA ILE A 412 13.34 2.11 -14.37
C ILE A 412 13.03 1.90 -15.86
N ASP A 413 13.52 0.82 -16.47
CA ASP A 413 13.19 0.47 -17.85
C ASP A 413 11.68 0.18 -18.00
N LEU A 414 11.07 -0.52 -17.05
CA LEU A 414 9.63 -0.78 -17.04
C LEU A 414 8.83 0.53 -16.89
N GLN A 415 9.25 1.42 -15.99
CA GLN A 415 8.63 2.74 -15.82
C GLN A 415 8.73 3.57 -17.12
N TYR A 416 9.91 3.57 -17.77
CA TYR A 416 10.12 4.28 -19.02
C TYR A 416 9.25 3.73 -20.16
N GLN A 417 9.15 2.41 -20.27
CA GLN A 417 8.32 1.77 -21.30
C GLN A 417 6.82 2.11 -21.11
N ASN A 418 6.36 2.23 -19.86
CA ASN A 418 4.98 2.60 -19.54
C ASN A 418 4.79 4.14 -19.34
N ARG A 419 5.75 4.99 -19.67
CA ARG A 419 5.71 6.43 -19.36
C ARG A 419 4.48 7.16 -19.92
N ASN A 420 4.01 6.76 -21.11
CA ASN A 420 2.81 7.32 -21.73
C ASN A 420 1.50 6.81 -21.10
N LYS A 421 1.59 5.88 -20.13
CA LYS A 421 0.47 5.27 -19.42
C LYS A 421 0.52 5.56 -17.91
N ARG A 422 1.36 6.53 -17.49
CA ARG A 422 1.40 6.96 -16.08
C ARG A 422 0.06 7.55 -15.65
N GLU A 423 -0.35 7.19 -14.45
CA GLU A 423 -1.58 7.73 -13.84
C GLU A 423 -1.41 9.20 -13.40
N ASN A 424 -2.50 9.94 -13.31
CA ASN A 424 -2.47 11.34 -12.82
C ASN A 424 -1.79 11.45 -11.45
N SER A 425 -2.05 10.47 -10.57
CA SER A 425 -1.50 10.45 -9.20
C SER A 425 0.02 10.43 -9.17
N ALA A 426 0.69 9.79 -10.13
CA ALA A 426 2.15 9.76 -10.19
C ALA A 426 2.74 11.15 -10.48
N PHE A 427 2.14 11.90 -11.41
CA PHE A 427 2.56 13.28 -11.69
C PHE A 427 2.20 14.25 -10.57
N ILE A 428 1.07 14.02 -9.88
CA ILE A 428 0.72 14.78 -8.67
C ILE A 428 1.78 14.59 -7.60
N GLN A 429 2.24 13.34 -7.38
CA GLN A 429 3.27 13.06 -6.37
C GLN A 429 4.58 13.78 -6.71
N ASP A 430 5.02 13.74 -7.98
CA ASP A 430 6.20 14.49 -8.43
C ASP A 430 6.08 16.00 -8.11
N CYS A 431 4.88 16.59 -8.30
CA CYS A 431 4.62 18.00 -7.98
C CYS A 431 4.59 18.26 -6.47
N LEU A 432 3.99 17.38 -5.67
CA LEU A 432 3.96 17.47 -4.21
C LEU A 432 5.37 17.36 -3.63
N ASP A 433 6.16 16.39 -4.06
CA ASP A 433 7.54 16.19 -3.62
C ASP A 433 8.41 17.42 -3.97
N ASN A 434 8.18 17.98 -5.16
CA ASN A 434 8.87 19.21 -5.57
C ASN A 434 8.47 20.41 -4.72
N PHE A 435 7.18 20.58 -4.40
CA PHE A 435 6.72 21.68 -3.58
C PHE A 435 7.10 21.53 -2.11
N LEU A 436 6.84 20.36 -1.52
CA LEU A 436 6.95 20.14 -0.08
C LEU A 436 8.39 19.78 0.36
N GLU A 437 9.15 19.04 -0.49
CA GLU A 437 10.44 18.46 -0.14
C GLU A 437 11.61 18.99 -1.02
N ASN A 438 11.36 19.94 -1.92
CA ASN A 438 12.33 20.43 -2.90
C ASN A 438 12.94 19.32 -3.79
N GLU A 439 12.25 18.20 -3.99
CA GLU A 439 12.69 17.15 -4.91
C GLU A 439 12.74 17.68 -6.37
N PRO A 440 13.64 17.16 -7.20
CA PRO A 440 13.72 17.56 -8.60
C PRO A 440 12.42 17.25 -9.36
N LEU A 441 11.92 18.19 -10.14
CA LEU A 441 10.81 17.97 -11.06
C LEU A 441 11.37 17.65 -12.47
N VAL A 442 11.74 16.41 -12.69
CA VAL A 442 12.43 15.95 -13.90
C VAL A 442 11.49 15.08 -14.74
N SER A 443 11.62 15.13 -16.07
CA SER A 443 10.88 14.20 -16.92
C SER A 443 11.35 12.75 -16.70
N ILE A 444 10.46 11.78 -16.89
CA ILE A 444 10.82 10.36 -16.77
C ILE A 444 11.93 9.98 -17.78
N GLU A 445 11.96 10.65 -18.94
CA GLU A 445 12.97 10.47 -19.97
C GLU A 445 14.36 10.89 -19.46
N ASP A 446 14.45 12.07 -18.86
CA ASP A 446 15.71 12.62 -18.35
C ASP A 446 16.18 11.86 -17.13
N GLU A 447 15.24 11.50 -16.21
CA GLU A 447 15.55 10.72 -15.02
C GLU A 447 16.11 9.33 -15.38
N VAL A 448 15.43 8.60 -16.27
CA VAL A 448 15.86 7.27 -16.71
C VAL A 448 17.18 7.35 -17.46
N ASN A 449 17.36 8.37 -18.31
CA ASN A 449 18.63 8.58 -19.02
C ASN A 449 19.77 8.86 -18.03
N ALA A 450 19.53 9.66 -17.00
CA ALA A 450 20.50 9.91 -15.94
C ALA A 450 20.84 8.61 -15.18
N TYR A 451 19.85 7.84 -14.74
CA TYR A 451 20.11 6.57 -14.05
C TYR A 451 20.82 5.54 -14.91
N LYS A 452 20.53 5.44 -16.22
CA LYS A 452 21.25 4.56 -17.15
C LYS A 452 22.73 4.91 -17.27
N GLN A 453 23.11 6.18 -17.11
CA GLN A 453 24.50 6.62 -17.07
C GLN A 453 25.13 6.40 -15.69
N ILE A 454 24.40 6.65 -14.63
CA ILE A 454 24.85 6.58 -13.23
C ILE A 454 25.08 5.13 -12.78
N LEU A 455 24.06 4.27 -12.93
CA LEU A 455 24.04 2.94 -12.32
C LEU A 455 25.22 2.05 -12.70
N PRO A 456 25.70 2.01 -13.97
CA PRO A 456 26.89 1.22 -14.34
C PRO A 456 28.17 1.69 -13.66
N THR A 457 28.22 2.94 -13.21
CA THR A 457 29.43 3.57 -12.64
C THR A 457 29.44 3.58 -11.09
N VAL A 458 28.34 3.21 -10.45
CA VAL A 458 28.29 3.07 -8.98
C VAL A 458 29.21 1.94 -8.56
N THR A 459 30.12 2.23 -7.61
CA THR A 459 31.09 1.25 -7.13
C THR A 459 30.67 0.68 -5.77
N LEU A 460 31.20 -0.50 -5.43
CA LEU A 460 30.97 -1.10 -4.12
C LEU A 460 31.55 -0.24 -3.00
N ASP A 461 32.70 0.40 -3.22
CA ASP A 461 33.34 1.31 -2.25
C ASP A 461 32.43 2.50 -1.93
N GLU A 462 31.74 3.06 -2.93
CA GLU A 462 30.81 4.16 -2.76
C GLU A 462 29.58 3.74 -1.92
N VAL A 463 29.04 2.55 -2.17
CA VAL A 463 27.92 2.00 -1.43
C VAL A 463 28.31 1.76 0.03
N ASN A 464 29.49 1.15 0.28
CA ASN A 464 30.01 0.91 1.62
C ASN A 464 30.34 2.22 2.37
N ALA A 465 30.86 3.23 1.64
CA ALA A 465 31.12 4.54 2.21
C ALA A 465 29.84 5.28 2.63
N LEU A 466 28.75 5.14 1.87
CA LEU A 466 27.45 5.69 2.27
C LEU A 466 26.88 4.95 3.48
N TYR A 467 26.95 3.62 3.50
CA TYR A 467 26.52 2.83 4.65
C TYR A 467 27.25 3.28 5.95
N ALA A 468 28.55 3.50 5.88
CA ALA A 468 29.35 3.97 7.01
C ALA A 468 28.99 5.41 7.47
N LYS A 469 28.30 6.20 6.64
CA LYS A 469 27.71 7.48 7.06
C LYS A 469 26.32 7.32 7.67
N MET A 470 25.59 6.29 7.27
CA MET A 470 24.26 6.00 7.78
C MET A 470 24.31 5.30 9.15
N PHE A 471 25.31 4.45 9.39
CA PHE A 471 25.45 3.70 10.63
C PHE A 471 26.86 3.73 11.16
N THR A 472 27.01 3.96 12.47
CA THR A 472 28.29 3.97 13.19
C THR A 472 28.17 3.24 14.53
N ARG A 473 29.29 2.91 15.16
CA ARG A 473 29.32 2.40 16.55
C ARG A 473 29.27 3.50 17.61
N ASP A 474 29.06 4.76 17.19
CA ASP A 474 28.94 5.85 18.14
C ASP A 474 27.57 5.80 18.83
N LEU A 475 27.61 6.01 20.14
CA LEU A 475 26.39 6.08 20.95
C LEU A 475 25.78 7.49 20.98
N LYS A 476 26.51 8.49 20.49
CA LYS A 476 25.97 9.84 20.29
C LYS A 476 24.84 9.77 19.27
N ASN A 477 23.77 10.51 19.56
CA ASN A 477 22.58 10.56 18.71
C ASN A 477 21.81 9.22 18.56
N LEU A 478 22.18 8.21 19.36
CA LEU A 478 21.40 6.97 19.42
C LEU A 478 20.13 7.19 20.23
N VAL A 479 19.00 6.79 19.66
CA VAL A 479 17.68 6.77 20.30
C VAL A 479 17.10 5.37 20.14
N VAL A 480 16.69 4.77 21.25
CA VAL A 480 16.11 3.43 21.29
C VAL A 480 14.72 3.51 21.89
N LEU A 481 13.72 3.07 21.14
CA LEU A 481 12.36 2.90 21.64
C LEU A 481 12.01 1.43 21.63
N VAL A 482 11.54 0.93 22.79
CA VAL A 482 11.01 -0.44 22.90
C VAL A 482 9.58 -0.39 23.38
N MET A 483 8.68 -0.92 22.56
CA MET A 483 7.26 -1.06 22.88
C MET A 483 6.98 -2.52 23.24
N ASN A 484 6.43 -2.76 24.42
CA ASN A 484 6.27 -4.11 24.97
C ASN A 484 4.81 -4.46 25.26
N PRO A 485 4.46 -5.76 25.23
CA PRO A 485 3.24 -6.24 25.84
C PRO A 485 3.27 -6.03 27.37
N GLU A 486 2.10 -5.74 27.94
CA GLU A 486 1.89 -5.85 29.38
C GLU A 486 1.04 -7.09 29.68
N LYS A 487 1.69 -8.16 30.10
CA LYS A 487 1.02 -9.43 30.41
C LYS A 487 1.67 -10.11 31.61
N GLU A 488 0.88 -10.94 32.30
CA GLU A 488 1.34 -11.71 33.44
C GLU A 488 2.55 -12.59 33.07
N GLY A 489 3.57 -12.58 33.92
CA GLY A 489 4.81 -13.33 33.68
C GLY A 489 5.79 -12.69 32.70
N TYR A 490 5.46 -11.57 32.06
CA TYR A 490 6.38 -10.85 31.20
C TYR A 490 7.23 -9.87 32.02
N THR A 491 8.55 -10.06 31.99
CA THR A 491 9.49 -9.15 32.65
C THR A 491 9.84 -8.00 31.72
N GLN A 492 9.44 -6.80 32.08
CA GLN A 492 9.76 -5.60 31.30
C GLN A 492 11.27 -5.36 31.23
N PRO A 493 11.83 -5.11 30.03
CA PRO A 493 13.24 -4.78 29.92
C PRO A 493 13.53 -3.41 30.54
N THR A 494 14.74 -3.24 31.08
CA THR A 494 15.21 -1.92 31.56
C THR A 494 16.05 -1.23 30.49
N ALA A 495 16.10 0.11 30.53
CA ALA A 495 16.93 0.90 29.63
C ALA A 495 18.39 0.47 29.64
N ASP A 496 18.95 0.19 30.83
CA ASP A 496 20.33 -0.29 30.99
C ASP A 496 20.54 -1.64 30.30
N SER A 497 19.63 -2.60 30.51
CA SER A 497 19.74 -3.93 29.88
C SER A 497 19.64 -3.86 28.36
N LEU A 498 18.80 -2.98 27.82
CA LEU A 498 18.68 -2.75 26.38
C LEU A 498 19.97 -2.13 25.82
N LEU A 499 20.55 -1.14 26.51
CA LEU A 499 21.80 -0.53 26.10
C LEU A 499 22.98 -1.51 26.16
N ILE A 500 23.00 -2.41 27.16
CA ILE A 500 23.97 -3.51 27.23
C ILE A 500 23.86 -4.41 26.01
N ALA A 501 22.64 -4.77 25.58
CA ALA A 501 22.41 -5.59 24.40
C ALA A 501 22.88 -4.91 23.09
N VAL A 502 22.62 -3.62 22.95
CA VAL A 502 23.13 -2.82 21.82
C VAL A 502 24.66 -2.82 21.80
N LYS A 503 25.29 -2.50 22.93
CA LYS A 503 26.76 -2.50 23.04
C LYS A 503 27.37 -3.88 22.79
N ALA A 504 26.74 -4.95 23.29
CA ALA A 504 27.17 -6.32 23.03
C ALA A 504 27.13 -6.66 21.51
N GLY A 505 26.14 -6.14 20.78
CA GLY A 505 26.09 -6.28 19.32
C GLY A 505 27.19 -5.48 18.62
N MET A 506 27.46 -4.24 19.09
CA MET A 506 28.51 -3.38 18.55
C MET A 506 29.92 -3.97 18.78
N ASP A 507 30.13 -4.60 19.93
CA ASP A 507 31.44 -5.17 20.33
C ASP A 507 31.60 -6.64 19.84
N ALA A 508 30.54 -7.23 19.28
CA ALA A 508 30.56 -8.61 18.83
C ALA A 508 31.58 -8.82 17.70
N LYS A 509 32.31 -9.94 17.77
CA LYS A 509 33.17 -10.34 16.65
C LYS A 509 32.33 -10.63 15.43
N THR A 510 32.60 -9.92 14.35
CA THR A 510 31.94 -10.08 13.06
C THR A 510 32.67 -11.06 12.16
N THR A 511 31.94 -11.62 11.20
CA THR A 511 32.49 -12.51 10.17
C THR A 511 31.89 -12.11 8.83
N ALA A 512 32.72 -12.02 7.79
CA ALA A 512 32.25 -11.62 6.45
C ALA A 512 31.08 -12.51 6.00
N PHE A 513 30.06 -11.87 5.43
CA PHE A 513 28.89 -12.55 4.87
C PHE A 513 29.30 -13.42 3.68
N VAL A 514 28.73 -14.62 3.58
CA VAL A 514 28.92 -15.54 2.45
C VAL A 514 27.63 -15.57 1.65
N ASP A 515 27.71 -15.16 0.41
CA ASP A 515 26.55 -15.12 -0.50
C ASP A 515 26.42 -16.46 -1.23
N GLU A 516 25.64 -17.36 -0.63
CA GLU A 516 25.28 -18.62 -1.27
C GLU A 516 24.16 -18.36 -2.28
N THR A 517 24.47 -18.49 -3.56
CA THR A 517 23.48 -18.35 -4.62
C THR A 517 23.48 -19.60 -5.48
N ALA A 518 22.32 -20.24 -5.63
CA ALA A 518 22.15 -21.31 -6.59
C ALA A 518 22.34 -20.77 -8.01
N SER A 519 23.07 -21.48 -8.84
CA SER A 519 23.29 -21.17 -10.23
C SER A 519 22.54 -22.16 -11.12
N GLY A 520 22.08 -21.71 -12.29
CA GLY A 520 21.42 -22.54 -13.30
C GLY A 520 20.14 -21.95 -13.85
N ALA A 521 19.44 -22.71 -14.70
CA ALA A 521 18.15 -22.32 -15.24
C ALA A 521 17.02 -22.67 -14.24
N LEU A 522 15.97 -21.85 -14.21
CA LEU A 522 14.76 -22.12 -13.40
C LEU A 522 14.19 -23.51 -13.73
N VAL A 523 14.06 -23.83 -15.01
CA VAL A 523 13.68 -25.16 -15.50
C VAL A 523 14.94 -25.82 -16.09
N LYS A 524 15.49 -26.78 -15.39
CA LYS A 524 16.76 -27.45 -15.77
C LYS A 524 16.62 -28.23 -17.05
N ASP A 525 15.56 -29.04 -17.16
CA ASP A 525 15.27 -29.88 -18.30
C ASP A 525 13.96 -29.41 -18.95
N LEU A 526 14.07 -28.76 -20.09
CA LEU A 526 12.90 -28.31 -20.84
C LEU A 526 12.15 -29.51 -21.41
N PRO A 527 10.83 -29.63 -21.13
CA PRO A 527 10.03 -30.69 -21.72
C PRO A 527 9.92 -30.54 -23.23
N ALA A 528 9.73 -31.64 -23.96
CA ALA A 528 9.45 -31.58 -25.40
C ALA A 528 8.08 -30.87 -25.62
N PRO A 529 8.02 -29.85 -26.50
CA PRO A 529 6.81 -29.05 -26.67
C PRO A 529 5.59 -29.90 -27.09
N GLY A 530 4.44 -29.63 -26.46
CA GLY A 530 3.16 -30.11 -26.94
C GLY A 530 2.66 -29.29 -28.13
N THR A 531 1.39 -29.48 -28.50
CA THR A 531 0.80 -28.86 -29.70
C THR A 531 -0.54 -28.17 -29.41
N ILE A 532 -0.93 -27.24 -30.28
CA ILE A 532 -2.27 -26.66 -30.30
C ILE A 532 -3.16 -27.56 -31.15
N VAL A 533 -4.19 -28.16 -30.54
CA VAL A 533 -5.13 -29.05 -31.25
C VAL A 533 -6.35 -28.32 -31.77
N LYS A 534 -6.69 -27.14 -31.21
CA LYS A 534 -7.80 -26.32 -31.67
C LYS A 534 -7.50 -24.84 -31.45
N SER A 535 -7.87 -24.02 -32.42
CA SER A 535 -7.83 -22.56 -32.34
C SER A 535 -9.10 -21.97 -32.90
N LYS A 536 -9.70 -20.99 -32.20
CA LYS A 536 -10.88 -20.24 -32.68
C LYS A 536 -10.89 -18.84 -32.12
N ALA A 537 -11.68 -17.94 -32.73
CA ALA A 537 -11.97 -16.62 -32.15
C ALA A 537 -12.77 -16.76 -30.85
N GLY A 538 -12.37 -16.01 -29.83
CA GLY A 538 -13.04 -15.92 -28.56
C GLY A 538 -13.80 -14.60 -28.37
N ARG A 539 -14.25 -14.31 -27.15
CA ARG A 539 -15.01 -13.10 -26.84
C ARG A 539 -14.05 -11.88 -26.74
N TYR A 540 -14.56 -10.69 -27.03
CA TYR A 540 -13.84 -9.39 -26.96
C TYR A 540 -12.63 -9.30 -27.90
N GLY A 541 -12.58 -10.06 -28.97
CA GLY A 541 -11.42 -10.14 -29.87
C GLY A 541 -10.31 -11.05 -29.36
N SER A 542 -10.55 -11.81 -28.28
CA SER A 542 -9.59 -12.81 -27.83
C SER A 542 -9.46 -14.00 -28.77
N LYS A 543 -8.37 -14.74 -28.64
CA LYS A 543 -8.13 -16.04 -29.29
C LYS A 543 -8.22 -17.15 -28.26
N GLU A 544 -8.98 -18.20 -28.56
CA GLU A 544 -9.15 -19.37 -27.71
C GLU A 544 -8.37 -20.54 -28.30
N LEU A 545 -7.46 -21.13 -27.50
CA LEU A 545 -6.68 -22.31 -27.84
C LEU A 545 -7.10 -23.49 -26.97
N THR A 546 -7.02 -24.69 -27.51
CA THR A 546 -6.99 -25.95 -26.78
C THR A 546 -5.66 -26.62 -27.05
N LEU A 547 -4.92 -26.97 -26.00
CA LEU A 547 -3.64 -27.62 -26.08
C LEU A 547 -3.78 -29.15 -26.09
N SER A 548 -2.71 -29.86 -26.50
CA SER A 548 -2.72 -31.33 -26.65
C SER A 548 -3.00 -32.08 -25.35
N ASN A 549 -2.72 -31.50 -24.20
CA ASN A 549 -3.02 -32.05 -22.87
C ASN A 549 -4.42 -31.65 -22.34
N GLY A 550 -5.21 -30.90 -23.08
CA GLY A 550 -6.56 -30.47 -22.71
C GLY A 550 -6.64 -29.06 -22.14
N VAL A 551 -5.53 -28.46 -21.74
CA VAL A 551 -5.49 -27.07 -21.22
C VAL A 551 -6.15 -26.11 -22.19
N ARG A 552 -6.99 -25.20 -21.66
CA ARG A 552 -7.59 -24.10 -22.43
C ARG A 552 -6.83 -22.80 -22.18
N VAL A 553 -6.59 -22.03 -23.24
CA VAL A 553 -5.92 -20.73 -23.16
C VAL A 553 -6.76 -19.68 -23.87
N ILE A 554 -7.02 -18.57 -23.18
CA ILE A 554 -7.74 -17.41 -23.71
C ILE A 554 -6.75 -16.23 -23.72
N MET A 555 -6.43 -15.72 -24.91
CA MET A 555 -5.46 -14.65 -25.12
C MET A 555 -6.15 -13.39 -25.61
N LEU A 556 -6.04 -12.29 -24.90
CA LEU A 556 -6.56 -10.97 -25.28
C LEU A 556 -5.42 -9.96 -25.34
N PRO A 557 -4.83 -9.71 -26.52
CA PRO A 557 -3.86 -8.64 -26.67
C PRO A 557 -4.53 -7.27 -26.47
N THR A 558 -3.88 -6.37 -25.73
CA THR A 558 -4.36 -5.02 -25.44
C THR A 558 -3.24 -4.01 -25.58
N THR A 559 -3.62 -2.72 -25.60
CA THR A 559 -2.70 -1.58 -25.63
C THR A 559 -2.88 -0.65 -24.41
N HIS A 560 -3.49 -1.18 -23.34
CA HIS A 560 -3.77 -0.39 -22.13
C HIS A 560 -2.51 -0.01 -21.37
N ASN A 561 -1.52 -0.88 -21.36
CA ASN A 561 -0.14 -0.60 -20.94
C ASN A 561 0.80 -1.03 -22.06
N ASP A 562 1.96 -0.40 -22.16
CA ASP A 562 2.90 -0.67 -23.25
C ASP A 562 3.81 -1.88 -22.95
N ASN A 563 3.95 -2.24 -21.68
CA ASN A 563 4.75 -3.38 -21.23
C ASN A 563 4.17 -4.03 -19.98
N GLU A 564 3.04 -4.71 -20.13
CA GLU A 564 2.39 -5.48 -19.06
C GLU A 564 1.67 -6.67 -19.67
N ILE A 565 1.87 -7.83 -19.09
CA ILE A 565 1.12 -9.05 -19.36
C ILE A 565 0.59 -9.57 -18.02
N LEU A 566 -0.73 -9.68 -17.90
CA LEU A 566 -1.39 -10.31 -16.76
C LEU A 566 -1.86 -11.70 -17.15
N MET A 567 -1.69 -12.64 -16.24
CA MET A 567 -2.18 -14.01 -16.40
C MET A 567 -2.95 -14.44 -15.16
N GLN A 568 -4.06 -15.09 -15.37
CA GLN A 568 -4.76 -15.84 -14.33
C GLN A 568 -5.31 -17.14 -14.89
N ALA A 569 -5.15 -18.23 -14.14
CA ALA A 569 -5.76 -19.50 -14.47
C ALA A 569 -6.67 -19.98 -13.33
N TYR A 570 -7.67 -20.78 -13.65
CA TYR A 570 -8.46 -21.47 -12.64
C TYR A 570 -8.83 -22.87 -13.09
N SER A 571 -9.01 -23.76 -12.11
CA SER A 571 -9.60 -25.09 -12.27
C SER A 571 -10.64 -25.32 -11.17
N PRO A 572 -11.72 -26.09 -11.40
CA PRO A 572 -12.64 -26.51 -10.34
C PRO A 572 -11.99 -27.53 -9.42
N GLY A 573 -12.27 -27.43 -8.10
CA GLY A 573 -11.74 -28.36 -7.10
C GLY A 573 -11.83 -27.80 -5.70
N GLY A 574 -10.72 -27.26 -5.22
CA GLY A 574 -10.62 -26.52 -3.97
C GLY A 574 -10.59 -27.35 -2.70
N THR A 575 -10.45 -26.64 -1.58
CA THR A 575 -10.33 -27.25 -0.23
C THR A 575 -11.62 -27.97 0.23
N ASN A 576 -12.77 -27.66 -0.36
CA ASN A 576 -14.04 -28.34 -0.03
C ASN A 576 -14.02 -29.86 -0.29
N ARG A 577 -13.03 -30.36 -1.03
CA ARG A 577 -12.87 -31.79 -1.32
C ARG A 577 -12.33 -32.60 -0.15
N TYR A 578 -11.71 -31.96 0.85
CA TYR A 578 -11.04 -32.61 1.95
C TYR A 578 -11.93 -32.73 3.18
N GLY A 579 -11.66 -33.78 4.00
CA GLY A 579 -12.43 -34.13 5.19
C GLY A 579 -11.95 -33.40 6.44
N ALA A 580 -12.55 -33.76 7.58
CA ALA A 580 -12.32 -33.10 8.86
C ALA A 580 -10.87 -33.27 9.36
N GLU A 581 -10.21 -34.34 8.96
CA GLU A 581 -8.80 -34.62 9.29
C GLU A 581 -7.83 -33.62 8.72
N ASP A 582 -8.21 -32.91 7.66
CA ASP A 582 -7.35 -31.96 6.97
C ASP A 582 -7.65 -30.48 7.33
N TYR A 583 -8.79 -30.17 7.99
CA TYR A 583 -9.25 -28.79 8.15
C TYR A 583 -8.22 -27.86 8.77
N ILE A 584 -7.54 -28.28 9.84
CA ILE A 584 -6.52 -27.45 10.50
C ILE A 584 -5.30 -27.27 9.59
N THR A 585 -4.88 -28.32 8.88
CA THR A 585 -3.77 -28.23 7.92
C THR A 585 -4.10 -27.31 6.76
N LEU A 586 -5.35 -27.31 6.29
CA LEU A 586 -5.79 -26.43 5.19
C LEU A 586 -5.69 -24.95 5.51
N GLU A 587 -5.83 -24.55 6.80
CA GLU A 587 -5.69 -23.14 7.23
C GLU A 587 -4.25 -22.58 7.09
N ALA A 588 -3.25 -23.44 6.92
CA ALA A 588 -1.86 -23.03 6.72
C ALA A 588 -1.21 -23.67 5.46
N ALA A 589 -2.00 -24.40 4.66
CA ALA A 589 -1.44 -25.17 3.56
C ALA A 589 -0.82 -24.27 2.47
N GLU A 590 -1.46 -23.14 2.15
CA GLU A 590 -0.99 -22.20 1.13
C GLU A 590 0.33 -21.56 1.57
N GLU A 591 0.42 -21.10 2.81
CA GLU A 591 1.61 -20.49 3.38
C GLU A 591 2.79 -21.47 3.45
N LEU A 592 2.53 -22.72 3.91
CA LEU A 592 3.55 -23.77 3.95
C LEU A 592 4.05 -24.13 2.55
N CYS A 593 3.15 -24.24 1.58
CA CYS A 593 3.52 -24.47 0.18
C CYS A 593 4.32 -23.30 -0.41
N SER A 594 3.98 -22.05 -0.06
CA SER A 594 4.66 -20.86 -0.56
C SER A 594 6.12 -20.75 -0.11
N VAL A 595 6.47 -21.28 1.07
CA VAL A 595 7.85 -21.29 1.57
C VAL A 595 8.63 -22.54 1.16
N SER A 596 7.98 -23.49 0.54
CA SER A 596 8.58 -24.74 0.07
C SER A 596 9.50 -24.52 -1.13
N LYS A 597 10.39 -25.46 -1.39
CA LYS A 597 11.28 -25.41 -2.57
C LYS A 597 10.49 -25.63 -3.83
N LEU A 598 10.71 -24.79 -4.81
CA LEU A 598 10.09 -24.82 -6.13
C LEU A 598 11.15 -25.22 -7.18
N GLY A 599 10.93 -26.31 -7.91
CA GLY A 599 11.91 -26.82 -8.87
C GLY A 599 13.24 -27.25 -8.24
N GLY A 600 13.24 -27.55 -6.93
CA GLY A 600 14.43 -27.90 -6.14
C GLY A 600 15.21 -26.70 -5.58
N TYR A 601 14.79 -25.49 -5.86
CA TYR A 601 15.39 -24.25 -5.34
C TYR A 601 14.62 -23.73 -4.12
N LYS A 602 15.35 -23.17 -3.14
CA LYS A 602 14.73 -22.38 -2.05
C LYS A 602 14.10 -21.11 -2.62
N GLN A 603 13.10 -20.55 -1.93
CA GLN A 603 12.48 -19.29 -2.37
C GLN A 603 13.50 -18.13 -2.41
N THR A 604 14.50 -18.14 -1.51
CA THR A 604 15.62 -17.18 -1.54
C THR A 604 16.47 -17.30 -2.80
N ASP A 605 16.73 -18.53 -3.27
CA ASP A 605 17.47 -18.76 -4.52
C ASP A 605 16.70 -18.23 -5.73
N ILE A 606 15.41 -18.57 -5.81
CA ILE A 606 14.54 -18.11 -6.90
C ILE A 606 14.52 -16.58 -6.96
N ARG A 607 14.37 -15.90 -5.81
CA ARG A 607 14.42 -14.43 -5.75
C ARG A 607 15.74 -13.88 -6.29
N LYS A 608 16.89 -14.47 -5.92
CA LYS A 608 18.21 -14.09 -6.43
C LYS A 608 18.34 -14.35 -7.92
N MET A 609 17.83 -15.48 -8.43
CA MET A 609 17.83 -15.85 -9.85
C MET A 609 16.93 -14.91 -10.68
N LEU A 610 15.90 -14.34 -10.08
CA LEU A 610 14.98 -13.39 -10.72
C LEU A 610 15.46 -11.94 -10.62
N ALA A 611 16.65 -11.67 -10.07
CA ALA A 611 17.18 -10.32 -10.01
C ALA A 611 17.27 -9.70 -11.42
N GLY A 612 16.67 -8.53 -11.61
CA GLY A 612 16.55 -7.88 -12.92
C GLY A 612 15.43 -8.40 -13.83
N LYS A 613 14.63 -9.34 -13.38
CA LYS A 613 13.45 -9.85 -14.09
C LYS A 613 12.17 -9.24 -13.56
N GLN A 614 11.24 -8.94 -14.47
CA GLN A 614 9.87 -8.50 -14.15
C GLN A 614 8.91 -9.64 -14.47
N ALA A 615 8.93 -10.69 -13.65
CA ALA A 615 8.09 -11.87 -13.79
C ALA A 615 7.76 -12.47 -12.44
N GLN A 616 6.51 -12.91 -12.29
CA GLN A 616 6.02 -13.64 -11.12
C GLN A 616 4.91 -14.62 -11.49
N ALA A 617 4.79 -15.71 -10.75
CA ALA A 617 3.62 -16.60 -10.79
C ALA A 617 3.46 -17.32 -9.45
N ASN A 618 2.23 -17.33 -8.93
CA ASN A 618 1.89 -17.94 -7.65
C ASN A 618 0.63 -18.78 -7.79
N GLY A 619 0.63 -19.97 -7.17
CA GLY A 619 -0.54 -20.81 -7.03
C GLY A 619 -1.31 -20.49 -5.75
N SER A 620 -2.60 -20.82 -5.73
CA SER A 620 -3.45 -20.77 -4.54
C SER A 620 -4.60 -21.78 -4.63
N ILE A 621 -5.13 -22.20 -3.48
CA ILE A 621 -6.23 -23.16 -3.39
C ILE A 621 -7.38 -22.53 -2.59
N GLY A 622 -8.42 -22.07 -3.32
CA GLY A 622 -9.64 -21.58 -2.68
C GLY A 622 -10.59 -22.73 -2.27
N SER A 623 -11.75 -22.38 -1.77
CA SER A 623 -12.73 -23.38 -1.31
C SER A 623 -13.25 -24.29 -2.43
N GLN A 624 -13.47 -23.76 -3.62
CA GLN A 624 -14.09 -24.48 -4.75
C GLN A 624 -13.21 -24.56 -6.01
N ASN A 625 -12.05 -23.93 -6.01
CA ASN A 625 -11.19 -23.80 -7.18
C ASN A 625 -9.73 -23.69 -6.80
N GLU A 626 -8.85 -24.09 -7.70
CA GLU A 626 -7.44 -23.76 -7.72
C GLU A 626 -7.19 -22.59 -8.67
N TYR A 627 -6.17 -21.80 -8.34
CA TYR A 627 -5.78 -20.63 -9.13
C TYR A 627 -4.28 -20.58 -9.34
N ILE A 628 -3.88 -20.05 -10.51
CA ILE A 628 -2.52 -19.54 -10.72
C ILE A 628 -2.68 -18.08 -11.16
N SER A 629 -1.99 -17.17 -10.47
CA SER A 629 -1.90 -15.76 -10.83
C SER A 629 -0.49 -15.43 -11.24
N GLY A 630 -0.32 -14.64 -12.30
CA GLY A 630 1.00 -14.24 -12.77
C GLY A 630 0.98 -12.89 -13.49
N GLY A 631 2.16 -12.33 -13.60
CA GLY A 631 2.38 -11.11 -14.36
C GLY A 631 3.82 -11.02 -14.85
N SER A 632 4.02 -10.37 -16.00
CA SER A 632 5.37 -10.14 -16.52
C SER A 632 5.46 -8.90 -17.41
N SER A 633 6.69 -8.44 -17.62
CA SER A 633 7.02 -7.64 -18.79
C SER A 633 6.96 -8.50 -20.06
N ARG A 634 6.96 -7.85 -21.22
CA ARG A 634 7.01 -8.56 -22.52
C ARG A 634 8.28 -9.40 -22.68
N GLN A 635 9.40 -8.89 -22.21
CA GLN A 635 10.71 -9.55 -22.32
C GLN A 635 10.87 -10.72 -21.34
N ASP A 636 10.16 -10.68 -20.22
CA ASP A 636 10.25 -11.69 -19.17
C ASP A 636 9.06 -12.69 -19.21
N LEU A 637 8.27 -12.68 -20.30
CA LEU A 637 7.13 -13.58 -20.49
C LEU A 637 7.53 -15.06 -20.34
N GLU A 638 8.69 -15.45 -20.89
CA GLU A 638 9.18 -16.83 -20.75
C GLU A 638 9.49 -17.17 -19.28
N THR A 639 10.08 -16.24 -18.54
CA THR A 639 10.36 -16.42 -17.10
C THR A 639 9.07 -16.65 -16.33
N MET A 640 8.01 -15.88 -16.60
CA MET A 640 6.69 -16.11 -16.01
C MET A 640 6.16 -17.51 -16.35
N MET A 641 6.28 -17.95 -17.62
CA MET A 641 5.80 -19.26 -18.03
C MET A 641 6.61 -20.41 -17.38
N GLN A 642 7.90 -20.23 -17.14
CA GLN A 642 8.74 -21.15 -16.37
C GLN A 642 8.25 -21.25 -14.91
N LEU A 643 7.98 -20.11 -14.27
CA LEU A 643 7.42 -20.10 -12.92
C LEU A 643 6.07 -20.80 -12.84
N VAL A 644 5.17 -20.56 -13.82
CA VAL A 644 3.89 -21.28 -13.94
C VAL A 644 4.12 -22.79 -14.06
N TYR A 645 5.03 -23.21 -14.92
CA TYR A 645 5.37 -24.63 -15.10
C TYR A 645 5.82 -25.27 -13.77
N LEU A 646 6.64 -24.55 -13.00
CA LEU A 646 7.14 -25.05 -11.72
C LEU A 646 6.04 -25.20 -10.66
N GLN A 647 4.96 -24.40 -10.69
CA GLN A 647 3.82 -24.55 -9.76
C GLN A 647 3.11 -25.89 -9.89
N PHE A 648 3.18 -26.53 -11.05
CA PHE A 648 2.62 -27.86 -11.30
C PHE A 648 3.60 -29.00 -11.03
N GLN A 649 4.84 -28.68 -10.67
CA GLN A 649 5.81 -29.71 -10.26
C GLN A 649 5.68 -30.01 -8.76
N PRO A 650 6.05 -31.21 -8.31
CA PRO A 650 6.02 -31.52 -6.90
C PRO A 650 6.89 -30.57 -6.07
N LEU A 651 6.29 -29.89 -5.11
CA LEU A 651 7.01 -29.08 -4.14
C LEU A 651 7.86 -29.96 -3.23
N GLN A 652 9.02 -29.46 -2.84
CA GLN A 652 9.90 -30.14 -1.89
C GLN A 652 9.93 -29.37 -0.56
N PRO A 653 9.97 -30.07 0.59
CA PRO A 653 9.97 -29.39 1.88
C PRO A 653 11.24 -28.54 2.07
N ASP A 654 11.04 -27.36 2.68
CA ASP A 654 12.08 -26.56 3.31
C ASP A 654 11.75 -26.44 4.79
N MET A 655 12.35 -27.33 5.61
CA MET A 655 11.99 -27.44 7.02
C MET A 655 12.34 -26.18 7.81
N ASP A 656 13.43 -25.51 7.47
CA ASP A 656 13.87 -24.28 8.15
C ASP A 656 12.89 -23.13 7.86
N ALA A 657 12.53 -22.96 6.61
CA ALA A 657 11.55 -21.94 6.20
C ALA A 657 10.16 -22.20 6.79
N ALA A 658 9.71 -23.46 6.80
CA ALA A 658 8.44 -23.85 7.41
C ALA A 658 8.44 -23.61 8.93
N GLN A 659 9.51 -23.95 9.64
CA GLN A 659 9.63 -23.70 11.08
C GLN A 659 9.59 -22.20 11.39
N ASN A 660 10.29 -21.38 10.61
CA ASN A 660 10.25 -19.92 10.79
C ASN A 660 8.85 -19.37 10.53
N MET A 661 8.17 -19.81 9.48
CA MET A 661 6.79 -19.40 9.18
C MET A 661 5.85 -19.81 10.33
N MET A 662 5.96 -21.03 10.85
CA MET A 662 5.14 -21.48 11.99
C MET A 662 5.43 -20.66 13.26
N THR A 663 6.68 -20.24 13.48
CA THR A 663 7.05 -19.38 14.61
C THR A 663 6.44 -17.98 14.46
N GLN A 664 6.43 -17.44 13.26
CA GLN A 664 5.75 -16.15 12.97
C GLN A 664 4.24 -16.27 13.20
N TYR A 665 3.64 -17.35 12.72
CA TYR A 665 2.20 -17.62 12.90
C TYR A 665 1.83 -17.78 14.38
N TYR A 666 2.64 -18.50 15.15
CA TYR A 666 2.47 -18.59 16.61
C TYR A 666 2.50 -17.21 17.27
N THR A 667 3.52 -16.40 16.97
CA THR A 667 3.65 -15.05 17.55
C THR A 667 2.46 -14.14 17.18
N MET A 668 2.01 -14.21 15.93
CA MET A 668 0.85 -13.47 15.47
C MET A 668 -0.42 -13.88 16.23
N LEU A 669 -0.69 -15.17 16.37
CA LEU A 669 -1.87 -15.69 17.09
C LEU A 669 -1.82 -15.34 18.58
N GLN A 670 -0.65 -15.42 19.19
CA GLN A 670 -0.47 -15.02 20.58
C GLN A 670 -0.70 -13.52 20.79
N GLY A 671 -0.18 -12.69 19.89
CA GLY A 671 -0.41 -11.24 19.94
C GLY A 671 -1.87 -10.87 19.74
N LYS A 672 -2.60 -11.64 18.95
CA LYS A 672 -4.04 -11.44 18.73
C LYS A 672 -4.85 -11.53 20.03
N GLU A 673 -4.44 -12.37 20.97
CA GLU A 673 -5.15 -12.57 22.26
C GLU A 673 -5.12 -11.30 23.14
N SER A 674 -4.11 -10.45 23.00
CA SER A 674 -3.97 -9.22 23.78
C SER A 674 -4.85 -8.07 23.31
N ASN A 675 -5.39 -8.12 22.07
CA ASN A 675 -6.17 -7.03 21.51
C ASN A 675 -7.62 -7.47 21.25
N PRO A 676 -8.61 -6.97 22.00
CA PRO A 676 -10.01 -7.36 21.87
C PRO A 676 -10.59 -7.14 20.47
N LEU A 677 -10.13 -6.10 19.78
CA LEU A 677 -10.60 -5.80 18.42
C LEU A 677 -10.00 -6.74 17.38
N SER A 678 -8.80 -7.29 17.64
CA SER A 678 -8.15 -8.23 16.73
C SER A 678 -8.91 -9.55 16.62
N TRP A 679 -9.55 -10.03 17.70
CA TRP A 679 -10.34 -11.26 17.68
C TRP A 679 -11.86 -11.03 17.49
N TYR A 680 -12.29 -9.76 17.33
CA TYR A 680 -13.68 -9.46 16.99
C TYR A 680 -14.11 -10.11 15.67
N SER A 681 -13.24 -10.13 14.66
CA SER A 681 -13.49 -10.78 13.37
C SER A 681 -13.77 -12.28 13.51
N ASP A 682 -13.10 -12.96 14.45
CA ASP A 682 -13.33 -14.36 14.77
C ASP A 682 -14.70 -14.57 15.40
N SER A 683 -15.12 -13.65 16.28
CA SER A 683 -16.45 -13.64 16.89
C SER A 683 -17.54 -13.43 15.82
N VAL A 684 -17.31 -12.57 14.84
CA VAL A 684 -18.22 -12.40 13.71
C VAL A 684 -18.30 -13.69 12.90
N SER A 685 -17.16 -14.28 12.51
CA SER A 685 -17.12 -15.55 11.76
C SER A 685 -17.81 -16.68 12.53
N SER A 686 -17.45 -16.87 13.81
CA SER A 686 -18.05 -17.91 14.67
C SER A 686 -19.57 -17.70 14.85
N THR A 687 -20.04 -16.47 14.89
CA THR A 687 -21.48 -16.17 15.00
C THR A 687 -22.19 -16.42 13.68
N LEU A 688 -21.58 -16.08 12.53
CA LEU A 688 -22.14 -16.29 11.20
C LEU A 688 -22.31 -17.78 10.87
N TYR A 689 -21.28 -18.59 11.14
CA TYR A 689 -21.23 -19.99 10.72
C TYR A 689 -21.49 -20.99 11.86
N GLY A 690 -21.51 -20.51 13.11
CA GLY A 690 -21.79 -21.35 14.28
C GLY A 690 -20.67 -22.37 14.55
N LYS A 691 -21.09 -23.55 14.98
CA LYS A 691 -20.17 -24.67 15.28
C LYS A 691 -19.90 -25.53 14.05
N ASN A 692 -19.95 -24.99 12.82
CA ASN A 692 -19.60 -25.76 11.63
C ASN A 692 -18.12 -26.14 11.72
N PRO A 693 -17.77 -27.44 11.58
CA PRO A 693 -16.39 -27.90 11.76
C PRO A 693 -15.43 -27.34 10.69
N ARG A 694 -15.94 -26.85 9.57
CA ARG A 694 -15.15 -26.19 8.53
C ARG A 694 -14.83 -24.72 8.84
N ASN A 695 -15.49 -24.13 9.83
CA ASN A 695 -15.21 -22.76 10.27
C ASN A 695 -14.15 -22.78 11.37
N ILE A 696 -12.90 -22.96 10.99
CA ILE A 696 -11.78 -22.98 11.93
C ILE A 696 -11.43 -21.55 12.34
N VAL A 697 -11.46 -21.29 13.63
CA VAL A 697 -10.84 -20.10 14.22
C VAL A 697 -9.49 -20.50 14.74
N MET A 698 -8.44 -20.11 14.01
CA MET A 698 -7.08 -20.51 14.36
C MET A 698 -6.64 -19.91 15.70
N LYS A 699 -6.08 -20.78 16.52
CA LYS A 699 -5.47 -20.46 17.81
C LYS A 699 -4.11 -21.12 17.89
N LYS A 700 -3.20 -20.59 18.71
CA LYS A 700 -1.85 -21.13 18.87
C LYS A 700 -1.82 -22.59 19.30
N GLU A 701 -2.82 -23.04 20.08
CA GLU A 701 -2.97 -24.42 20.53
C GLU A 701 -3.27 -25.41 19.39
N LEU A 702 -3.78 -24.94 18.26
CA LEU A 702 -4.07 -25.75 17.08
C LEU A 702 -2.85 -25.94 16.17
N LEU A 703 -1.85 -25.08 16.28
CA LEU A 703 -0.68 -25.11 15.41
C LEU A 703 0.05 -26.45 15.38
N PRO A 704 0.20 -27.19 16.50
CA PRO A 704 0.83 -28.52 16.49
C PRO A 704 0.08 -29.59 15.67
N ALA A 705 -1.20 -29.35 15.32
CA ALA A 705 -1.99 -30.25 14.49
C ALA A 705 -1.81 -30.00 12.98
N ILE A 706 -1.11 -28.95 12.59
CA ILE A 706 -0.79 -28.66 11.18
C ILE A 706 0.26 -29.65 10.70
N ASN A 707 -0.04 -30.33 9.60
CA ASN A 707 0.86 -31.33 8.99
C ASN A 707 1.44 -30.79 7.68
N TYR A 708 2.73 -30.43 7.71
CA TYR A 708 3.42 -29.88 6.54
C TYR A 708 3.47 -30.85 5.35
N GLN A 709 3.78 -32.13 5.61
CA GLN A 709 3.82 -33.14 4.54
C GLN A 709 2.43 -33.30 3.89
N ARG A 710 1.38 -33.26 4.70
CA ARG A 710 0.00 -33.31 4.19
C ARG A 710 -0.37 -32.09 3.35
N ALA A 711 0.09 -30.89 3.74
CA ALA A 711 -0.10 -29.68 2.93
C ALA A 711 0.54 -29.81 1.53
N LEU A 712 1.76 -30.38 1.45
CA LEU A 712 2.42 -30.66 0.16
C LEU A 712 1.67 -31.70 -0.67
N GLU A 713 1.10 -32.72 -0.05
CA GLU A 713 0.28 -33.74 -0.73
C GLU A 713 -1.01 -33.15 -1.28
N ILE A 714 -1.68 -32.25 -0.51
CA ILE A 714 -2.86 -31.53 -0.95
C ILE A 714 -2.53 -30.66 -2.15
N TRP A 715 -1.41 -29.94 -2.11
CA TRP A 715 -0.94 -29.14 -3.24
C TRP A 715 -0.70 -30.00 -4.48
N ALA A 716 0.07 -31.06 -4.32
CA ALA A 716 0.38 -31.98 -5.41
C ALA A 716 -0.89 -32.59 -6.02
N ASP A 717 -1.90 -32.95 -5.20
CA ASP A 717 -3.18 -33.44 -5.67
C ASP A 717 -3.95 -32.38 -6.47
N ARG A 718 -4.00 -31.14 -5.98
CA ARG A 718 -4.77 -30.08 -6.65
C ARG A 718 -4.16 -29.65 -7.99
N PHE A 719 -2.84 -29.65 -8.12
CA PHE A 719 -2.12 -29.29 -9.33
C PHE A 719 -1.70 -30.49 -10.20
N ALA A 720 -2.18 -31.71 -9.91
CA ALA A 720 -1.88 -32.91 -10.70
C ALA A 720 -2.54 -32.94 -12.08
N ASP A 721 -3.63 -32.18 -12.30
CA ASP A 721 -4.39 -32.21 -13.53
C ASP A 721 -4.57 -30.82 -14.17
N ALA A 722 -3.67 -30.52 -15.11
CA ALA A 722 -3.77 -29.26 -15.86
C ALA A 722 -4.90 -29.24 -16.91
N SER A 723 -5.46 -30.41 -17.28
CA SER A 723 -6.50 -30.49 -18.32
C SER A 723 -7.79 -29.74 -17.96
N ASP A 724 -8.03 -29.53 -16.66
CA ASP A 724 -9.20 -28.80 -16.15
C ASP A 724 -8.97 -27.28 -16.05
N PHE A 725 -7.72 -26.82 -16.21
CA PHE A 725 -7.37 -25.42 -16.13
C PHE A 725 -7.74 -24.63 -17.38
N THR A 726 -8.24 -23.43 -17.16
CA THR A 726 -8.39 -22.39 -18.17
C THR A 726 -7.49 -21.21 -17.82
N PHE A 727 -6.52 -20.92 -18.68
CA PHE A 727 -5.57 -19.81 -18.55
C PHE A 727 -6.08 -18.59 -19.33
N PHE A 728 -6.03 -17.43 -18.73
CA PHE A 728 -6.36 -16.14 -19.33
C PHE A 728 -5.11 -15.27 -19.36
N PHE A 729 -4.79 -14.71 -20.53
CA PHE A 729 -3.72 -13.74 -20.72
C PHE A 729 -4.31 -12.45 -21.27
N VAL A 730 -3.99 -11.33 -20.63
CA VAL A 730 -4.42 -10.00 -21.05
C VAL A 730 -3.22 -9.06 -20.99
N GLY A 731 -2.96 -8.30 -22.03
CA GLY A 731 -1.87 -7.33 -22.06
C GLY A 731 -1.16 -7.20 -23.39
N THR A 732 0.05 -6.67 -23.33
CA THR A 732 0.84 -6.36 -24.52
C THR A 732 1.79 -7.50 -24.85
N PHE A 733 1.37 -8.43 -25.68
CA PHE A 733 2.15 -9.58 -26.12
C PHE A 733 1.99 -9.86 -27.62
N ASN A 734 2.96 -10.57 -28.20
CA ASN A 734 2.82 -11.17 -29.51
C ASN A 734 2.14 -12.55 -29.38
N GLU A 735 1.04 -12.77 -30.08
CA GLU A 735 0.25 -14.01 -30.01
C GLU A 735 1.03 -15.26 -30.40
N ASP A 736 1.92 -15.19 -31.41
CA ASP A 736 2.70 -16.34 -31.83
C ASP A 736 3.77 -16.70 -30.80
N THR A 737 4.40 -15.70 -30.20
CA THR A 737 5.37 -15.90 -29.11
C THR A 737 4.69 -16.53 -27.91
N LEU A 738 3.55 -16.00 -27.46
CA LEU A 738 2.79 -16.58 -26.36
C LEU A 738 2.29 -17.99 -26.69
N SER A 739 1.81 -18.23 -27.92
CA SER A 739 1.41 -19.56 -28.40
C SER A 739 2.57 -20.56 -28.35
N LYS A 740 3.77 -20.16 -28.74
CA LYS A 740 4.98 -20.98 -28.62
C LYS A 740 5.24 -21.37 -27.17
N TYR A 741 5.21 -20.40 -26.24
CA TYR A 741 5.41 -20.69 -24.81
C TYR A 741 4.28 -21.51 -24.22
N CYS A 742 3.04 -21.35 -24.67
CA CYS A 742 1.94 -22.25 -24.29
C CYS A 742 2.22 -23.70 -24.71
N CYS A 743 2.75 -23.92 -25.91
CA CYS A 743 3.17 -25.26 -26.36
C CYS A 743 4.34 -25.79 -25.52
N GLN A 744 5.33 -24.94 -25.18
CA GLN A 744 6.54 -25.35 -24.47
C GLN A 744 6.25 -25.68 -23.00
N TYR A 745 5.42 -24.88 -22.32
CA TYR A 745 5.22 -24.95 -20.87
C TYR A 745 3.83 -25.46 -20.50
N LEU A 746 2.74 -24.91 -21.05
CA LEU A 746 1.39 -25.29 -20.62
C LEU A 746 0.92 -26.62 -21.22
N ALA A 747 1.26 -26.91 -22.49
CA ALA A 747 0.89 -28.17 -23.12
C ALA A 747 1.69 -29.39 -22.59
N THR A 748 2.69 -29.15 -21.76
CA THR A 748 3.54 -30.17 -21.13
C THR A 748 3.25 -30.37 -19.65
N LEU A 749 2.31 -29.59 -19.08
CA LEU A 749 1.87 -29.75 -17.71
C LEU A 749 1.24 -31.14 -17.48
N PRO A 750 1.36 -31.69 -16.26
CA PRO A 750 0.79 -33.00 -15.94
C PRO A 750 -0.71 -33.02 -16.11
N THR A 751 -1.24 -34.19 -16.47
CA THR A 751 -2.69 -34.38 -16.59
C THR A 751 -3.07 -35.82 -16.27
N VAL A 752 -4.13 -35.97 -15.49
CA VAL A 752 -4.75 -37.25 -15.16
C VAL A 752 -6.21 -37.34 -15.64
N LYS A 753 -6.69 -36.29 -16.32
CA LYS A 753 -8.04 -36.18 -16.95
C LYS A 753 -9.17 -36.46 -15.94
N ARG A 754 -9.09 -35.89 -14.75
CA ARG A 754 -10.10 -36.06 -13.69
C ARG A 754 -11.44 -35.43 -14.01
N ASN A 755 -11.45 -34.33 -14.77
CA ASN A 755 -12.62 -33.54 -15.07
C ASN A 755 -13.34 -33.10 -13.78
N ASP A 756 -12.58 -32.42 -12.91
CA ASP A 756 -13.02 -32.00 -11.60
C ASP A 756 -14.19 -31.01 -11.69
N LYS A 757 -15.07 -31.08 -10.70
CA LYS A 757 -16.22 -30.18 -10.53
C LYS A 757 -16.17 -29.51 -9.17
N PRO A 758 -16.78 -28.31 -9.04
CA PRO A 758 -16.88 -27.67 -7.73
C PRO A 758 -17.56 -28.60 -6.72
N VAL A 759 -17.00 -28.68 -5.52
CA VAL A 759 -17.58 -29.40 -4.39
C VAL A 759 -18.23 -28.38 -3.46
N TYR A 760 -19.50 -28.64 -3.13
CA TYR A 760 -20.28 -27.80 -2.24
C TYR A 760 -20.33 -28.37 -0.82
N THR A 761 -20.46 -27.50 0.18
CA THR A 761 -20.48 -27.86 1.59
C THR A 761 -21.64 -27.17 2.32
N ASP A 762 -21.83 -27.54 3.57
CA ASP A 762 -22.83 -26.93 4.45
C ASP A 762 -22.31 -25.71 5.23
N LEU A 763 -21.14 -25.18 4.88
CA LEU A 763 -20.60 -23.95 5.47
C LEU A 763 -21.36 -22.74 4.91
N VAL A 764 -22.51 -22.46 5.52
CA VAL A 764 -23.41 -21.38 5.13
C VAL A 764 -23.74 -20.49 6.33
N ILE A 765 -24.06 -19.21 6.06
CA ILE A 765 -24.49 -18.29 7.09
C ILE A 765 -25.76 -18.82 7.77
N ARG A 766 -25.77 -18.80 9.10
CA ARG A 766 -26.89 -19.28 9.92
C ARG A 766 -28.16 -18.47 9.67
N LYS A 767 -29.29 -19.18 9.66
CA LYS A 767 -30.61 -18.59 9.49
C LYS A 767 -31.19 -18.14 10.85
N GLY A 768 -32.12 -17.19 10.79
CA GLY A 768 -32.84 -16.65 11.97
C GLY A 768 -32.20 -15.36 12.47
N ASN A 769 -32.74 -14.86 13.58
CA ASN A 769 -32.21 -13.67 14.25
C ASN A 769 -31.22 -14.10 15.33
N ILE A 770 -29.97 -13.86 15.12
CA ILE A 770 -28.87 -14.30 15.98
C ILE A 770 -28.15 -13.06 16.51
N GLN A 771 -27.98 -13.00 17.81
CA GLN A 771 -27.27 -11.92 18.47
C GLN A 771 -26.11 -12.48 19.31
N ASN A 772 -24.98 -11.83 19.21
CA ASN A 772 -23.80 -12.08 20.04
C ASN A 772 -23.29 -10.73 20.53
N ILE A 773 -23.68 -10.35 21.73
CA ILE A 773 -23.26 -9.12 22.40
C ILE A 773 -22.45 -9.52 23.60
N TYR A 774 -21.17 -9.12 23.64
CA TYR A 774 -20.27 -9.48 24.71
C TYR A 774 -19.40 -8.30 25.12
N LYS A 775 -18.83 -8.37 26.33
CA LYS A 775 -17.92 -7.37 26.88
C LYS A 775 -16.48 -7.89 26.86
N ALA A 776 -15.54 -6.98 26.71
CA ALA A 776 -14.11 -7.25 26.81
C ALA A 776 -13.38 -6.08 27.49
N LYS A 777 -12.31 -6.39 28.17
CA LYS A 777 -11.42 -5.37 28.75
C LYS A 777 -10.76 -4.60 27.63
N MET A 778 -10.86 -3.28 27.65
CA MET A 778 -10.26 -2.36 26.68
C MET A 778 -9.64 -1.17 27.39
N GLU A 779 -8.45 -0.75 26.95
CA GLU A 779 -7.83 0.46 27.48
C GLU A 779 -8.59 1.71 27.03
N GLN A 780 -8.93 1.77 25.75
CA GLN A 780 -9.79 2.81 25.20
C GLN A 780 -11.22 2.24 25.02
N PRO A 781 -12.20 2.71 25.83
CA PRO A 781 -13.57 2.23 25.70
C PRO A 781 -14.16 2.51 24.33
N GLN A 782 -14.55 1.47 23.62
CA GLN A 782 -15.19 1.57 22.30
C GLN A 782 -16.13 0.39 22.08
N ALA A 783 -17.08 0.53 21.18
CA ALA A 783 -17.94 -0.55 20.76
C ALA A 783 -17.80 -0.78 19.26
N MET A 784 -17.62 -2.01 18.85
CA MET A 784 -17.72 -2.38 17.45
C MET A 784 -18.99 -3.18 17.21
N ALA A 785 -19.80 -2.72 16.28
CA ALA A 785 -21.08 -3.33 15.94
C ALA A 785 -21.09 -3.78 14.49
N SER A 786 -21.52 -5.02 14.25
CA SER A 786 -21.73 -5.58 12.91
C SER A 786 -23.15 -6.16 12.82
N LEU A 787 -23.81 -5.88 11.71
CA LEU A 787 -25.11 -6.41 11.36
C LEU A 787 -25.06 -6.98 9.96
N VAL A 788 -25.37 -8.27 9.81
CA VAL A 788 -25.40 -8.98 8.53
C VAL A 788 -26.79 -9.54 8.28
N MET A 789 -27.42 -9.14 7.17
CA MET A 789 -28.66 -9.71 6.70
C MET A 789 -28.43 -10.49 5.41
N HIS A 790 -29.06 -11.66 5.27
CA HIS A 790 -28.93 -12.47 4.07
C HIS A 790 -30.22 -13.16 3.67
N THR A 791 -30.34 -13.47 2.37
CA THR A 791 -31.51 -14.18 1.83
C THR A 791 -31.14 -14.91 0.53
N PRO A 792 -31.76 -16.07 0.23
CA PRO A 792 -31.58 -16.72 -1.05
C PRO A 792 -31.90 -15.81 -2.24
N ALA A 793 -31.11 -15.90 -3.29
CA ALA A 793 -31.23 -15.13 -4.51
C ALA A 793 -31.27 -16.06 -5.75
N LYS A 794 -31.54 -15.47 -6.91
CA LYS A 794 -31.42 -16.18 -8.21
C LYS A 794 -29.97 -16.40 -8.55
N LYS A 795 -29.71 -17.30 -9.53
CA LYS A 795 -28.35 -17.49 -10.08
C LYS A 795 -27.71 -16.17 -10.49
N LYS A 796 -26.40 -16.18 -10.53
CA LYS A 796 -25.59 -15.03 -10.91
C LYS A 796 -26.15 -14.32 -12.16
N ASN A 797 -26.36 -13.03 -12.03
CA ASN A 797 -26.73 -12.15 -13.11
C ASN A 797 -26.27 -10.72 -12.78
N ILE A 798 -25.95 -9.96 -13.80
CA ILE A 798 -25.39 -8.62 -13.68
C ILE A 798 -26.36 -7.63 -13.04
N LYS A 799 -27.67 -7.83 -13.23
CA LYS A 799 -28.69 -6.93 -12.66
C LYS A 799 -28.71 -6.98 -11.14
N ASP A 800 -28.71 -8.17 -10.57
CA ASP A 800 -28.73 -8.34 -9.13
C ASP A 800 -27.43 -7.89 -8.46
N GLU A 801 -26.29 -8.05 -9.14
CA GLU A 801 -25.00 -7.49 -8.71
C GLU A 801 -25.06 -5.95 -8.64
N ILE A 802 -25.56 -5.31 -9.68
CA ILE A 802 -25.70 -3.84 -9.73
C ILE A 802 -26.71 -3.36 -8.69
N VAL A 803 -27.86 -4.02 -8.54
CA VAL A 803 -28.88 -3.68 -7.54
C VAL A 803 -28.32 -3.73 -6.13
N MET A 804 -27.60 -4.79 -5.77
CA MET A 804 -27.01 -4.92 -4.45
C MET A 804 -25.87 -3.91 -4.22
N SER A 805 -25.08 -3.62 -5.25
CA SER A 805 -24.06 -2.59 -5.18
C SER A 805 -24.65 -1.19 -4.95
N ILE A 806 -25.74 -0.85 -5.67
CA ILE A 806 -26.45 0.43 -5.46
C ILE A 806 -27.02 0.49 -4.04
N LEU A 807 -27.67 -0.58 -3.57
CA LEU A 807 -28.21 -0.63 -2.20
C LEU A 807 -27.11 -0.38 -1.16
N GLY A 808 -26.00 -1.10 -1.25
CA GLY A 808 -24.86 -0.93 -0.33
C GLY A 808 -24.31 0.50 -0.30
N GLN A 809 -24.06 1.07 -1.48
CA GLN A 809 -23.52 2.43 -1.59
C GLN A 809 -24.50 3.52 -1.13
N ALA A 810 -25.78 3.40 -1.44
CA ALA A 810 -26.80 4.34 -0.97
C ALA A 810 -26.98 4.28 0.53
N MET A 811 -26.94 3.07 1.11
CA MET A 811 -26.97 2.92 2.57
C MET A 811 -25.71 3.43 3.24
N GLN A 812 -24.54 3.30 2.63
CA GLN A 812 -23.31 3.93 3.11
C GLN A 812 -23.47 5.45 3.24
N MET A 813 -24.00 6.12 2.23
CA MET A 813 -24.28 7.57 2.26
C MET A 813 -25.30 7.91 3.37
N ASN A 814 -26.34 7.10 3.51
CA ASN A 814 -27.37 7.31 4.52
C ASN A 814 -26.83 7.16 5.95
N TYR A 815 -26.01 6.16 6.22
CA TYR A 815 -25.41 5.94 7.55
C TYR A 815 -24.33 6.98 7.88
N THR A 816 -23.60 7.47 6.89
CA THR A 816 -22.70 8.63 7.10
C THR A 816 -23.52 9.81 7.61
N LYS A 817 -24.64 10.11 6.96
CA LYS A 817 -25.51 11.20 7.40
C LYS A 817 -26.12 10.94 8.78
N THR A 818 -26.78 9.81 8.98
CA THR A 818 -27.61 9.57 10.17
C THR A 818 -26.79 9.21 11.42
N ILE A 819 -25.70 8.43 11.28
CA ILE A 819 -24.92 7.95 12.43
C ILE A 819 -23.72 8.85 12.72
N ARG A 820 -23.00 9.30 11.67
CA ARG A 820 -21.85 10.18 11.85
C ARG A 820 -22.26 11.64 12.07
N GLU A 821 -23.05 12.23 11.13
CA GLU A 821 -23.33 13.67 11.14
C GLU A 821 -24.46 14.05 12.09
N ASP A 822 -25.62 13.35 12.04
CA ASP A 822 -26.79 13.70 12.84
C ASP A 822 -26.66 13.24 14.30
N LEU A 823 -26.13 12.03 14.55
CA LEU A 823 -25.98 11.46 15.90
C LEU A 823 -24.60 11.70 16.52
N GLY A 824 -23.57 11.98 15.71
CA GLY A 824 -22.18 12.06 16.19
C GLY A 824 -21.72 10.81 16.95
N ALA A 825 -22.28 9.64 16.59
CA ALA A 825 -22.08 8.39 17.32
C ALA A 825 -20.91 7.56 16.81
N SER A 826 -20.32 7.93 15.67
CA SER A 826 -19.23 7.21 15.02
C SER A 826 -18.46 8.15 14.10
N TYR A 827 -17.16 7.92 13.94
CA TYR A 827 -16.37 8.54 12.86
C TYR A 827 -16.78 8.00 11.48
N GLY A 828 -17.17 6.71 11.40
CA GLY A 828 -17.64 6.11 10.16
C GLY A 828 -18.27 4.74 10.33
N VAL A 829 -19.28 4.48 9.51
CA VAL A 829 -19.98 3.19 9.42
C VAL A 829 -19.95 2.72 7.99
N GLY A 830 -19.43 1.52 7.76
CA GLY A 830 -19.34 0.90 6.44
C GLY A 830 -20.58 0.07 6.09
N ALA A 831 -21.17 0.25 4.90
CA ALA A 831 -22.25 -0.58 4.40
C ALA A 831 -21.92 -1.21 3.04
N SER A 832 -22.29 -2.46 2.84
CA SER A 832 -22.03 -3.22 1.62
C SER A 832 -23.21 -4.13 1.26
N GLY A 833 -23.52 -4.18 -0.02
CA GLY A 833 -24.49 -5.12 -0.58
C GLY A 833 -23.84 -6.05 -1.61
N LYS A 834 -24.03 -7.35 -1.48
CA LYS A 834 -23.40 -8.36 -2.35
C LYS A 834 -24.43 -9.37 -2.88
N HIS A 835 -24.22 -9.78 -4.12
CA HIS A 835 -24.84 -10.95 -4.73
C HIS A 835 -23.76 -12.00 -4.93
N TYR A 836 -23.79 -13.09 -4.17
CA TYR A 836 -22.69 -14.06 -4.09
C TYR A 836 -23.20 -15.51 -4.09
N ASP A 837 -22.33 -16.45 -4.50
CA ASP A 837 -22.56 -17.88 -4.36
C ASP A 837 -22.08 -18.35 -2.97
N GLY A 838 -22.96 -19.05 -2.25
CA GLY A 838 -22.60 -19.70 -1.00
C GLY A 838 -21.80 -20.99 -1.23
N ASN A 839 -21.17 -21.49 -0.19
CA ASN A 839 -20.46 -22.76 -0.25
C ASN A 839 -21.38 -23.96 -0.54
N ASP A 840 -22.70 -23.79 -0.44
CA ASP A 840 -23.71 -24.78 -0.83
C ASP A 840 -24.14 -24.68 -2.33
N GLY A 841 -23.47 -23.85 -3.10
CA GLY A 841 -23.74 -23.59 -4.51
C GLY A 841 -25.01 -22.78 -4.78
N LYS A 842 -25.62 -22.20 -3.74
CA LYS A 842 -26.79 -21.35 -3.89
C LYS A 842 -26.41 -19.88 -3.85
N TRP A 843 -27.03 -19.11 -4.70
CA TRP A 843 -26.84 -17.66 -4.78
C TRP A 843 -27.65 -16.96 -3.69
N ASN A 844 -27.06 -15.92 -3.10
CA ASN A 844 -27.64 -15.17 -2.00
C ASN A 844 -27.43 -13.66 -2.20
N TYR A 845 -28.36 -12.86 -1.66
CA TYR A 845 -28.10 -11.48 -1.31
C TYR A 845 -27.55 -11.43 0.11
N MET A 846 -26.56 -10.61 0.32
CA MET A 846 -26.04 -10.27 1.63
C MET A 846 -25.93 -8.74 1.72
N PHE A 847 -26.43 -8.20 2.82
CA PHE A 847 -26.24 -6.83 3.21
C PHE A 847 -25.50 -6.82 4.54
N SER A 848 -24.38 -6.14 4.61
CA SER A 848 -23.60 -6.00 5.82
C SER A 848 -23.39 -4.54 6.16
N VAL A 849 -23.45 -4.21 7.44
CA VAL A 849 -23.09 -2.91 7.98
C VAL A 849 -22.21 -3.12 9.20
N GLN A 850 -21.15 -2.33 9.31
CA GLN A 850 -20.19 -2.42 10.40
C GLN A 850 -19.64 -1.05 10.73
N GLY A 851 -19.44 -0.77 12.02
CA GLY A 851 -18.84 0.48 12.47
C GLY A 851 -18.36 0.41 13.91
N ASN A 852 -17.39 1.27 14.20
CA ASN A 852 -16.97 1.56 15.54
C ASN A 852 -17.85 2.71 16.05
N VAL A 853 -18.55 2.53 17.17
CA VAL A 853 -19.56 3.45 17.69
C VAL A 853 -19.32 3.75 19.16
N LYS A 854 -19.90 4.82 19.66
CA LYS A 854 -19.90 5.12 21.10
C LYS A 854 -20.54 3.97 21.88
N PRO A 855 -19.90 3.45 22.93
CA PRO A 855 -20.45 2.33 23.71
C PRO A 855 -21.88 2.54 24.19
N GLU A 856 -22.19 3.73 24.68
CA GLU A 856 -23.54 4.11 25.19
C GLU A 856 -24.58 4.26 24.06
N MET A 857 -24.16 4.33 22.80
CA MET A 857 -25.05 4.53 21.64
C MET A 857 -25.17 3.30 20.73
N TYR A 858 -24.52 2.19 21.04
CA TYR A 858 -24.49 1.02 20.15
C TYR A 858 -25.89 0.52 19.79
N ASP A 859 -26.81 0.46 20.74
CA ASP A 859 -28.19 -0.01 20.52
C ASP A 859 -28.98 0.97 19.66
N THR A 860 -28.80 2.28 19.87
CA THR A 860 -29.36 3.33 19.02
C THR A 860 -28.83 3.19 17.58
N CYS A 861 -27.53 2.99 17.41
CA CYS A 861 -26.93 2.81 16.08
C CYS A 861 -27.48 1.54 15.38
N LEU A 862 -27.56 0.41 16.07
CA LEU A 862 -28.18 -0.81 15.53
C LEU A 862 -29.64 -0.60 15.14
N THR A 863 -30.39 0.16 15.94
CA THR A 863 -31.78 0.50 15.63
C THR A 863 -31.85 1.33 14.35
N VAL A 864 -31.01 2.38 14.23
CA VAL A 864 -30.92 3.20 13.01
C VAL A 864 -30.53 2.34 11.80
N MET A 865 -29.53 1.45 11.94
CA MET A 865 -29.11 0.55 10.85
C MET A 865 -30.28 -0.29 10.32
N ARG A 866 -31.13 -0.81 11.20
CA ARG A 866 -32.31 -1.61 10.85
C ARG A 866 -33.43 -0.76 10.25
N GLU A 867 -33.76 0.36 10.89
CA GLU A 867 -34.89 1.20 10.46
C GLU A 867 -34.64 1.86 9.12
N GLU A 868 -33.43 2.33 8.85
CA GLU A 868 -33.09 2.95 7.56
C GLU A 868 -33.20 1.92 6.42
N LEU A 869 -32.76 0.68 6.61
CA LEU A 869 -32.96 -0.37 5.60
C LEU A 869 -34.45 -0.73 5.43
N ARG A 870 -35.24 -0.72 6.52
CA ARG A 870 -36.70 -0.91 6.45
C ARG A 870 -37.40 0.24 5.69
N LYS A 871 -36.97 1.48 5.88
CA LYS A 871 -37.44 2.64 5.09
C LYS A 871 -37.16 2.43 3.61
N VAL A 872 -35.95 1.99 3.25
CA VAL A 872 -35.59 1.68 1.86
C VAL A 872 -36.46 0.53 1.30
N ALA A 873 -36.76 -0.49 2.08
CA ALA A 873 -37.65 -1.57 1.67
C ALA A 873 -39.09 -1.08 1.40
N ALA A 874 -39.56 -0.07 2.11
CA ALA A 874 -40.91 0.51 1.99
C ALA A 874 -41.01 1.61 0.93
N GLN A 875 -40.03 2.49 0.84
CA GLN A 875 -40.11 3.76 0.10
C GLN A 875 -39.03 3.90 -0.99
N GLY A 876 -38.00 3.04 -1.01
CA GLY A 876 -36.83 3.17 -1.86
C GLY A 876 -35.76 4.11 -1.25
N ILE A 877 -34.68 4.33 -2.00
CA ILE A 877 -33.64 5.28 -1.63
C ILE A 877 -34.00 6.69 -2.13
N PRO A 878 -33.48 7.76 -1.51
CA PRO A 878 -33.64 9.13 -2.05
C PRO A 878 -33.23 9.19 -3.52
N ALA A 879 -33.99 9.94 -4.34
CA ALA A 879 -33.73 10.02 -5.78
C ALA A 879 -32.31 10.58 -6.08
N GLU A 880 -31.86 11.51 -5.26
CA GLU A 880 -30.51 12.07 -5.36
C GLU A 880 -29.43 11.01 -5.06
N TYR A 881 -29.61 10.11 -4.10
CA TYR A 881 -28.67 9.01 -3.83
C TYR A 881 -28.61 8.06 -5.01
N MET A 882 -29.77 7.71 -5.59
CA MET A 882 -29.81 6.88 -6.80
C MET A 882 -28.99 7.51 -7.94
N GLN A 883 -29.14 8.82 -8.15
CA GLN A 883 -28.43 9.54 -9.20
C GLN A 883 -26.92 9.55 -8.93
N ARG A 884 -26.49 9.94 -7.72
CA ARG A 884 -25.06 10.00 -7.33
C ARG A 884 -24.39 8.64 -7.44
N VAL A 885 -25.01 7.59 -6.93
CA VAL A 885 -24.44 6.22 -6.98
C VAL A 885 -24.36 5.73 -8.43
N LYS A 886 -25.39 5.93 -9.26
CA LYS A 886 -25.31 5.56 -10.68
C LYS A 886 -24.22 6.33 -11.43
N GLU A 887 -24.06 7.61 -11.16
CA GLU A 887 -23.01 8.45 -11.78
C GLU A 887 -21.62 7.94 -11.39
N TYR A 888 -21.40 7.68 -10.09
CA TYR A 888 -20.17 7.10 -9.60
C TYR A 888 -19.88 5.72 -10.25
N MET A 889 -20.86 4.84 -10.33
CA MET A 889 -20.72 3.51 -10.93
C MET A 889 -20.43 3.58 -12.44
N ARG A 890 -21.07 4.52 -13.16
CA ARG A 890 -20.81 4.76 -14.59
C ARG A 890 -19.38 5.20 -14.82
N LYS A 891 -18.94 6.19 -14.06
CA LYS A 891 -17.59 6.74 -14.12
C LYS A 891 -16.54 5.67 -13.80
N THR A 892 -16.70 4.93 -12.72
CA THR A 892 -15.80 3.83 -12.35
C THR A 892 -15.74 2.74 -13.42
N TYR A 893 -16.86 2.41 -14.05
CA TYR A 893 -16.87 1.48 -15.17
C TYR A 893 -16.05 2.00 -16.35
N GLN A 894 -16.19 3.29 -16.71
CA GLN A 894 -15.41 3.92 -17.78
C GLN A 894 -13.91 3.95 -17.48
N GLU A 895 -13.50 4.27 -16.26
CA GLU A 895 -12.11 4.24 -15.81
C GLU A 895 -11.46 2.86 -15.97
N ARG A 896 -12.23 1.81 -15.72
CA ARG A 896 -11.76 0.43 -15.84
C ARG A 896 -11.51 -0.03 -17.27
N GLN A 897 -12.11 0.62 -18.29
CA GLN A 897 -11.94 0.24 -19.69
C GLN A 897 -10.48 0.29 -20.16
N ASN A 898 -9.65 1.11 -19.54
CA ASN A 898 -8.24 1.29 -19.87
C ASN A 898 -7.29 0.46 -18.94
N LYS A 899 -7.81 -0.58 -18.27
CA LYS A 899 -7.05 -1.37 -17.30
C LYS A 899 -7.07 -2.85 -17.66
N ASN A 900 -5.89 -3.47 -17.83
CA ASN A 900 -5.78 -4.89 -18.19
C ASN A 900 -6.48 -5.82 -17.18
N PHE A 901 -6.40 -5.53 -15.88
CA PHE A 901 -7.05 -6.35 -14.84
C PHE A 901 -8.59 -6.38 -14.99
N ALA A 902 -9.19 -5.30 -15.48
CA ALA A 902 -10.63 -5.28 -15.71
C ALA A 902 -11.04 -6.20 -16.87
N TRP A 903 -10.27 -6.19 -17.96
CA TRP A 903 -10.49 -7.09 -19.10
C TRP A 903 -10.26 -8.55 -18.72
N LEU A 904 -9.27 -8.82 -17.85
CA LEU A 904 -9.06 -10.16 -17.29
C LEU A 904 -10.30 -10.62 -16.52
N SER A 905 -10.87 -9.77 -15.67
CA SER A 905 -12.13 -10.03 -14.94
C SER A 905 -13.33 -10.20 -15.87
N TYR A 906 -13.45 -9.42 -16.95
CA TYR A 906 -14.53 -9.54 -17.93
C TYR A 906 -14.47 -10.87 -18.70
N LEU A 907 -13.27 -11.30 -19.11
CA LEU A 907 -13.07 -12.61 -19.71
C LEU A 907 -13.51 -13.73 -18.75
N GLN A 908 -13.08 -13.69 -17.51
CA GLN A 908 -13.47 -14.68 -16.50
C GLN A 908 -14.98 -14.70 -16.27
N SER A 909 -15.62 -13.53 -16.14
CA SER A 909 -17.07 -13.43 -15.98
C SER A 909 -17.81 -14.08 -17.16
N TYR A 910 -17.31 -13.89 -18.38
CA TYR A 910 -17.89 -14.50 -19.56
C TYR A 910 -17.67 -16.02 -19.59
N TYR A 911 -16.44 -16.49 -19.44
CA TYR A 911 -16.11 -17.91 -19.60
C TYR A 911 -16.57 -18.79 -18.43
N ARG A 912 -16.69 -18.22 -17.22
CA ARG A 912 -17.19 -18.95 -16.03
C ARG A 912 -18.71 -18.92 -15.90
N TYR A 913 -19.33 -17.77 -16.18
CA TYR A 913 -20.73 -17.50 -15.84
C TYR A 913 -21.61 -17.12 -17.03
N GLY A 914 -21.04 -16.92 -18.22
CA GLY A 914 -21.77 -16.46 -19.41
C GLY A 914 -22.20 -15.00 -19.35
N ILE A 915 -21.63 -14.20 -18.45
CA ILE A 915 -21.96 -12.78 -18.26
C ILE A 915 -21.06 -11.90 -19.11
N ASP A 916 -21.67 -11.17 -20.02
CA ASP A 916 -21.00 -10.21 -20.88
C ASP A 916 -21.02 -8.82 -20.24
N VAL A 917 -20.06 -8.57 -19.34
CA VAL A 917 -19.97 -7.30 -18.59
C VAL A 917 -19.84 -6.11 -19.56
N GLN A 918 -19.02 -6.24 -20.60
CA GLN A 918 -18.78 -5.19 -21.58
C GLN A 918 -20.07 -4.74 -22.30
N LYS A 919 -20.90 -5.69 -22.65
CA LYS A 919 -22.17 -5.45 -23.35
C LYS A 919 -23.28 -5.00 -22.39
N ASP A 920 -23.38 -5.63 -21.22
CA ASP A 920 -24.61 -5.61 -20.43
C ASP A 920 -24.55 -4.65 -19.21
N TYR A 921 -23.35 -4.21 -18.75
CA TYR A 921 -23.23 -3.44 -17.52
C TYR A 921 -23.93 -2.09 -17.60
N LEU A 922 -23.51 -1.19 -18.50
CA LEU A 922 -24.08 0.16 -18.61
C LEU A 922 -25.59 0.13 -18.95
N PRO A 923 -26.06 -0.65 -19.94
CA PRO A 923 -27.49 -0.72 -20.22
C PRO A 923 -28.31 -1.24 -19.04
N THR A 924 -27.74 -2.11 -18.21
CA THR A 924 -28.42 -2.64 -17.01
C THR A 924 -28.42 -1.61 -15.90
N LEU A 925 -27.28 -0.94 -15.65
CA LEU A 925 -27.15 0.14 -14.65
C LEU A 925 -28.22 1.22 -14.88
N GLU A 926 -28.41 1.66 -16.12
CA GLU A 926 -29.42 2.68 -16.45
C GLU A 926 -30.85 2.21 -16.17
N LYS A 927 -31.15 0.94 -16.45
CA LYS A 927 -32.47 0.34 -16.25
C LYS A 927 -32.83 -0.02 -14.81
N VAL A 928 -31.83 -0.09 -13.89
CA VAL A 928 -32.15 -0.34 -12.48
C VAL A 928 -33.03 0.76 -11.93
N SER A 929 -34.12 0.36 -11.32
CA SER A 929 -35.18 1.24 -10.81
C SER A 929 -35.28 1.19 -9.28
N GLN A 930 -35.99 2.17 -8.71
CA GLN A 930 -36.36 2.16 -7.27
C GLN A 930 -37.07 0.86 -6.87
N LYS A 931 -37.93 0.32 -7.77
CA LYS A 931 -38.63 -0.94 -7.51
C LYS A 931 -37.68 -2.13 -7.36
N ASP A 932 -36.55 -2.12 -8.09
CA ASP A 932 -35.55 -3.19 -7.98
C ASP A 932 -34.82 -3.11 -6.64
N ILE A 933 -34.44 -1.92 -6.19
CA ILE A 933 -33.81 -1.67 -4.88
C ILE A 933 -34.77 -2.06 -3.76
N MET A 934 -36.01 -1.57 -3.81
CA MET A 934 -37.04 -1.92 -2.82
C MET A 934 -37.26 -3.43 -2.73
N ARG A 935 -37.30 -4.13 -3.87
CA ARG A 935 -37.44 -5.59 -3.90
C ARG A 935 -36.30 -6.30 -3.18
N ALA A 936 -35.03 -5.89 -3.43
CA ALA A 936 -33.87 -6.47 -2.78
C ALA A 936 -33.86 -6.19 -1.27
N ALA A 937 -34.06 -4.94 -0.87
CA ALA A 937 -34.15 -4.54 0.53
C ALA A 937 -35.31 -5.28 1.26
N LYS A 938 -36.48 -5.38 0.64
CA LYS A 938 -37.64 -6.11 1.16
C LYS A 938 -37.37 -7.60 1.32
N ALA A 939 -36.64 -8.21 0.38
CA ALA A 939 -36.23 -9.61 0.49
C ALA A 939 -35.31 -9.85 1.69
N LEU A 940 -34.34 -8.97 1.93
CA LEU A 940 -33.45 -9.01 3.07
C LEU A 940 -34.22 -8.84 4.40
N VAL A 941 -35.02 -7.80 4.52
CA VAL A 941 -35.81 -7.50 5.75
C VAL A 941 -36.80 -8.63 6.07
N ASN A 942 -37.51 -9.14 5.05
CA ASN A 942 -38.52 -10.19 5.24
C ASN A 942 -37.93 -11.58 5.46
N SER A 943 -36.66 -11.80 5.16
CA SER A 943 -35.99 -13.10 5.37
C SER A 943 -35.93 -13.46 6.85
N LYS A 944 -35.90 -12.44 7.74
CA LYS A 944 -35.66 -12.58 9.18
C LYS A 944 -34.32 -13.29 9.49
N ASN A 945 -33.41 -13.35 8.54
CA ASN A 945 -32.05 -13.86 8.70
C ASN A 945 -31.13 -12.67 8.98
N GLU A 946 -30.86 -12.45 10.25
CA GLU A 946 -30.02 -11.35 10.73
C GLU A 946 -29.02 -11.89 11.75
N VAL A 947 -27.76 -11.57 11.56
CA VAL A 947 -26.70 -11.85 12.52
C VAL A 947 -26.14 -10.52 13.00
N THR A 948 -26.23 -10.28 14.31
CA THR A 948 -25.70 -9.10 14.98
C THR A 948 -24.57 -9.51 15.92
N VAL A 949 -23.41 -8.87 15.79
CA VAL A 949 -22.28 -9.07 16.71
C VAL A 949 -21.84 -7.72 17.23
N VAL A 950 -21.72 -7.61 18.55
CA VAL A 950 -21.25 -6.40 19.22
C VAL A 950 -20.23 -6.76 20.29
N ILE A 951 -19.10 -6.08 20.27
CA ILE A 951 -18.17 -6.06 21.38
C ILE A 951 -18.31 -4.73 22.12
N LEU A 952 -18.39 -4.78 23.43
CA LEU A 952 -18.51 -3.63 24.33
C LEU A 952 -17.34 -3.60 25.31
N PRO A 953 -16.96 -2.45 25.85
CA PRO A 953 -16.00 -2.39 26.94
C PRO A 953 -16.61 -2.98 28.23
N GLU A 954 -15.77 -3.63 29.03
CA GLU A 954 -16.13 -3.94 30.41
C GLU A 954 -16.23 -2.63 31.20
N GLU A 955 -17.18 -2.60 32.17
CA GLU A 955 -17.26 -1.50 33.12
C GLU A 955 -16.02 -1.55 34.02
N LYS A 956 -15.30 -0.42 34.13
CA LYS A 956 -14.11 -0.31 35.01
C LYS A 956 -14.51 -0.36 36.48
#